data_41397ced64e8df04d35e482aa3e03b7d
#
_entry.id   41397ced64e8df04d35e482aa3e03b7d
#
_cell.length_a   1.000
_cell.length_b   1.000
_cell.length_c   1.000
_cell.angle_alpha   90.00
_cell.angle_beta   90.00
_cell.angle_gamma   90.00
#
_symmetry.space_group_name_H-M   'P 1'
#
loop_
_entity.id
_entity.type
_entity.pdbx_description
1 polymer ?
#
loop_
_entity_poly.entity_id
_entity_poly.type
_entity_poly.pdbx_seq_one_letter_code
_entity_poly.pdbx_strand_id
1 'polypeptide(L)'
;MQYFITGASGFIGRRLVKKLLAREGSVIYFLVRAAELNSLDALYEFWDFTPTEKARVLPVAGDLTEPGLGIAAVDRKKLGKKTTHFFHLAAIYDLTADAESQLKVNVQGTRNAVQFAESIGAKHFHLFSSIASAGMFEGLFREDMFEEAEGLDHPYFKTKHDSEGIVRHECSIPWRIYRPAIVVGDSRTGEMDKIDGPYYFFKLIQKMRKMLPSWMPTIGIEGGRINVVPVDFVVKAVDHIAHLKGEDGKCFHLVDPTPMRVGDLLNTFARAAHAPEMTMRVNAALFSFIPKHIRRALMALSPIRRIQHAVMTDLGLPDDMLRFVNYPTRFDCRETTRVLKGTGITVPPLEDYAWRLWDYWERHLDPDLFIDRSLRGQVGGKVVLVTGASSGIGKATAWKLAEAGANVVTIARDKEQLDEVVKAFEAAGLKLHAYVGDLADMVSTEAVVQQIMAEHGVVDVLINNAGRSIRRAIENSFDRFHDFERTMQLNYFGALKVSMGVLPKMLEQKHGHIINISSIGVLTNAPRFSAYVASKAALDAWVRCASSEFADRGISFTTINMPLVKTPMIAPTKIYDQVPTLTPEEAAALVCNAIIHKPVRVATRLGIFGQTLYAVMPRVAQIIMNTTFRMFPDSSAAKSPKAGLLPDLPSADQVAFQQFMRGIHF
;
A
#
# COMPACT_ATOMS: atom_id res chain seq x y z
N MET A 1 31.22 3.40 -35.46
CA MET A 1 31.45 4.33 -34.32
C MET A 1 31.68 3.54 -33.04
N GLN A 2 32.49 4.06 -32.11
CA GLN A 2 32.73 3.40 -30.85
C GLN A 2 32.14 4.25 -29.69
N TYR A 3 31.31 3.62 -28.88
CA TYR A 3 30.62 4.24 -27.74
C TYR A 3 31.16 3.68 -26.42
N PHE A 4 31.24 4.52 -25.40
CA PHE A 4 31.42 4.09 -24.02
C PHE A 4 30.25 4.61 -23.18
N ILE A 5 29.62 3.74 -22.38
CA ILE A 5 28.39 4.09 -21.65
C ILE A 5 28.53 3.71 -20.19
N THR A 6 28.33 4.64 -19.27
CA THR A 6 28.08 4.34 -17.86
C THR A 6 26.59 4.29 -17.60
N GLY A 7 26.12 3.38 -16.75
CA GLY A 7 24.70 3.22 -16.47
C GLY A 7 23.90 2.52 -17.57
N ALA A 8 24.55 1.67 -18.37
CA ALA A 8 23.91 0.92 -19.46
C ALA A 8 22.83 -0.07 -18.99
N SER A 9 22.91 -0.57 -17.77
CA SER A 9 21.90 -1.45 -17.16
C SER A 9 20.64 -0.72 -16.68
N GLY A 10 20.71 0.61 -16.53
CA GLY A 10 19.59 1.42 -16.08
C GLY A 10 18.49 1.58 -17.12
N PHE A 11 17.35 2.11 -16.69
CA PHE A 11 16.11 2.24 -17.47
C PHE A 11 16.29 2.91 -18.83
N ILE A 12 16.96 4.07 -18.87
CA ILE A 12 17.27 4.79 -20.12
C ILE A 12 18.45 4.10 -20.82
N GLY A 13 19.48 3.71 -20.07
CA GLY A 13 20.74 3.19 -20.60
C GLY A 13 20.57 1.96 -21.45
N ARG A 14 19.82 0.96 -21.00
CA ARG A 14 19.61 -0.28 -21.76
C ARG A 14 18.85 -0.06 -23.07
N ARG A 15 17.95 0.92 -23.12
CA ARG A 15 17.23 1.31 -24.34
C ARG A 15 18.13 2.12 -25.30
N LEU A 16 18.99 2.98 -24.73
CA LEU A 16 19.97 3.73 -25.50
C LEU A 16 20.99 2.79 -26.15
N VAL A 17 21.49 1.78 -25.43
CA VAL A 17 22.38 0.74 -25.99
C VAL A 17 21.74 0.09 -27.20
N LYS A 18 20.51 -0.37 -27.10
CA LYS A 18 19.75 -0.99 -28.22
C LYS A 18 19.62 -0.03 -29.41
N LYS A 19 19.34 1.25 -29.14
CA LYS A 19 19.21 2.26 -30.17
C LYS A 19 20.52 2.58 -30.87
N LEU A 20 21.62 2.74 -30.14
CA LEU A 20 22.95 3.02 -30.70
C LEU A 20 23.53 1.83 -31.48
N LEU A 21 23.24 0.59 -31.02
CA LEU A 21 23.72 -0.61 -31.69
C LEU A 21 23.10 -0.80 -33.07
N ALA A 22 21.89 -0.30 -33.30
CA ALA A 22 21.21 -0.31 -34.59
C ALA A 22 21.93 0.53 -35.68
N ARG A 23 22.89 1.38 -35.30
CA ARG A 23 23.74 2.11 -36.24
C ARG A 23 24.81 1.17 -36.80
N GLU A 24 24.95 1.18 -38.09
CA GLU A 24 25.90 0.31 -38.81
C GLU A 24 27.34 0.53 -38.32
N GLY A 25 28.08 -0.57 -38.09
CA GLY A 25 29.47 -0.55 -37.64
C GLY A 25 29.67 0.02 -36.22
N SER A 26 28.62 0.12 -35.39
CA SER A 26 28.73 0.56 -33.99
C SER A 26 29.31 -0.55 -33.11
N VAL A 27 30.15 -0.17 -32.16
CA VAL A 27 30.66 -1.00 -31.06
C VAL A 27 30.42 -0.27 -29.75
N ILE A 28 29.85 -0.94 -28.78
CA ILE A 28 29.46 -0.35 -27.50
C ILE A 28 30.26 -1.02 -26.38
N TYR A 29 30.99 -0.22 -25.62
CA TYR A 29 31.56 -0.62 -24.35
C TYR A 29 30.71 -0.03 -23.22
N PHE A 30 30.47 -0.80 -22.19
CA PHE A 30 29.70 -0.29 -21.05
C PHE A 30 30.33 -0.67 -19.73
N LEU A 31 30.30 0.29 -18.80
CA LEU A 31 30.84 0.13 -17.45
C LEU A 31 29.90 -0.76 -16.62
N VAL A 32 30.47 -1.76 -15.95
CA VAL A 32 29.77 -2.65 -15.06
C VAL A 32 30.65 -2.96 -13.85
N ARG A 33 30.09 -3.06 -12.66
CA ARG A 33 30.84 -3.45 -11.47
C ARG A 33 31.37 -4.88 -11.60
N ALA A 34 32.57 -5.13 -11.13
CA ALA A 34 33.21 -6.46 -11.26
C ALA A 34 32.34 -7.59 -10.68
N ALA A 35 31.63 -7.33 -9.56
CA ALA A 35 30.71 -8.29 -8.95
C ALA A 35 29.50 -8.62 -9.82
N GLU A 36 29.12 -7.76 -10.75
CA GLU A 36 27.93 -7.91 -11.62
C GLU A 36 28.26 -8.53 -12.99
N LEU A 37 29.55 -8.74 -13.33
CA LEU A 37 29.95 -9.32 -14.61
C LEU A 37 29.33 -10.70 -14.88
N ASN A 38 29.13 -11.49 -13.84
CA ASN A 38 28.55 -12.84 -13.94
C ASN A 38 27.03 -12.86 -13.89
N SER A 39 26.36 -11.70 -13.76
CA SER A 39 24.91 -11.57 -13.66
C SER A 39 24.30 -10.72 -14.77
N LEU A 40 24.91 -10.69 -15.95
CA LEU A 40 24.47 -9.92 -17.11
C LEU A 40 23.37 -10.61 -17.94
N ASP A 41 22.96 -11.83 -17.57
CA ASP A 41 22.02 -12.62 -18.37
C ASP A 41 20.69 -11.91 -18.55
N ALA A 42 20.11 -11.35 -17.50
CA ALA A 42 18.87 -10.58 -17.57
C ALA A 42 18.97 -9.34 -18.47
N LEU A 43 20.14 -8.70 -18.51
CA LEU A 43 20.38 -7.56 -19.40
C LEU A 43 20.50 -7.99 -20.87
N TYR A 44 21.17 -9.10 -21.13
CA TYR A 44 21.25 -9.66 -22.47
C TYR A 44 19.89 -10.21 -22.94
N GLU A 45 19.11 -10.80 -22.06
CA GLU A 45 17.73 -11.22 -22.33
C GLU A 45 16.84 -10.03 -22.71
N PHE A 46 16.93 -8.93 -21.94
CA PHE A 46 16.22 -7.70 -22.29
C PHE A 46 16.58 -7.17 -23.67
N TRP A 47 17.86 -7.22 -24.05
CA TRP A 47 18.31 -6.73 -25.34
C TRP A 47 17.89 -7.65 -26.49
N ASP A 48 17.76 -8.95 -26.26
CA ASP A 48 17.43 -9.96 -27.26
C ASP A 48 18.33 -9.86 -28.50
N PHE A 49 19.65 -9.77 -28.25
CA PHE A 49 20.65 -9.58 -29.30
C PHE A 49 21.00 -10.89 -29.99
N THR A 50 21.12 -10.81 -31.29
CA THR A 50 21.75 -11.87 -32.09
C THR A 50 23.22 -12.08 -31.66
N PRO A 51 23.85 -13.24 -31.94
CA PRO A 51 25.26 -13.46 -31.61
C PRO A 51 26.20 -12.40 -32.18
N THR A 52 25.90 -11.89 -33.36
CA THR A 52 26.66 -10.83 -34.04
C THR A 52 26.51 -9.46 -33.35
N GLU A 53 25.35 -9.15 -32.85
CA GLU A 53 25.08 -7.94 -32.07
C GLU A 53 25.72 -8.03 -30.71
N LYS A 54 25.58 -9.16 -30.01
CA LYS A 54 26.20 -9.42 -28.71
C LYS A 54 27.74 -9.25 -28.75
N ALA A 55 28.38 -9.68 -29.84
CA ALA A 55 29.83 -9.49 -30.05
C ALA A 55 30.26 -8.03 -30.15
N ARG A 56 29.33 -7.09 -30.36
CA ARG A 56 29.57 -5.64 -30.45
C ARG A 56 29.20 -4.88 -29.20
N VAL A 57 28.69 -5.54 -28.15
CA VAL A 57 28.28 -4.94 -26.89
C VAL A 57 29.10 -5.58 -25.77
N LEU A 58 30.13 -4.85 -25.33
CA LEU A 58 31.23 -5.40 -24.53
C LEU A 58 31.22 -4.80 -23.11
N PRO A 59 31.05 -5.61 -22.08
CA PRO A 59 31.17 -5.13 -20.70
C PRO A 59 32.63 -4.81 -20.35
N VAL A 60 32.83 -3.76 -19.57
CA VAL A 60 34.12 -3.34 -19.02
C VAL A 60 33.97 -3.27 -17.50
N ALA A 61 34.77 -4.06 -16.81
CA ALA A 61 34.79 -4.05 -15.34
C ALA A 61 35.35 -2.74 -14.81
N GLY A 62 34.63 -2.14 -13.83
CA GLY A 62 35.11 -0.94 -13.16
C GLY A 62 34.08 -0.42 -12.15
N ASP A 63 34.43 0.70 -11.51
CA ASP A 63 33.58 1.36 -10.51
C ASP A 63 33.64 2.88 -10.75
N LEU A 64 32.46 3.48 -10.86
CA LEU A 64 32.32 4.91 -11.09
C LEU A 64 32.93 5.76 -9.96
N THR A 65 32.98 5.24 -8.75
CA THR A 65 33.49 5.95 -7.57
C THR A 65 35.00 5.94 -7.46
N GLU A 66 35.70 5.14 -8.30
CA GLU A 66 37.12 4.97 -8.28
C GLU A 66 37.82 5.86 -9.32
N PRO A 67 39.05 6.36 -9.03
CA PRO A 67 39.85 7.08 -10.01
C PRO A 67 40.08 6.26 -11.28
N GLY A 68 39.92 6.90 -12.44
CA GLY A 68 40.04 6.22 -13.73
C GLY A 68 38.96 5.14 -13.93
N LEU A 69 37.84 5.24 -13.22
CA LEU A 69 36.73 4.28 -13.17
C LEU A 69 37.16 2.88 -12.74
N GLY A 70 38.27 2.71 -12.06
CA GLY A 70 38.81 1.40 -11.69
C GLY A 70 39.10 0.46 -12.88
N ILE A 71 39.12 0.98 -14.10
CA ILE A 71 39.30 0.20 -15.33
C ILE A 71 40.74 -0.24 -15.52
N ALA A 72 40.98 -1.52 -15.78
CA ALA A 72 42.27 -2.10 -16.01
C ALA A 72 43.01 -1.48 -17.21
N ALA A 73 44.32 -1.37 -17.14
CA ALA A 73 45.17 -0.76 -18.18
C ALA A 73 45.00 -1.41 -19.59
N VAL A 74 44.73 -2.72 -19.62
CA VAL A 74 44.46 -3.46 -20.88
C VAL A 74 43.20 -2.97 -21.58
N ASP A 75 42.13 -2.79 -20.82
CA ASP A 75 40.83 -2.33 -21.38
C ASP A 75 40.90 -0.84 -21.72
N ARG A 76 41.62 -0.03 -20.92
CA ARG A 76 41.88 1.37 -21.24
C ARG A 76 42.57 1.52 -22.60
N LYS A 77 43.56 0.65 -22.91
CA LYS A 77 44.21 0.64 -24.25
C LYS A 77 43.27 0.31 -25.39
N LYS A 78 42.28 -0.59 -25.19
CA LYS A 78 41.27 -0.91 -26.20
C LYS A 78 40.38 0.29 -26.52
N LEU A 79 40.08 1.10 -25.51
CA LEU A 79 39.22 2.28 -25.62
C LEU A 79 39.96 3.50 -26.19
N GLY A 80 41.29 3.58 -25.99
CA GLY A 80 42.07 4.76 -26.30
C GLY A 80 41.99 5.22 -27.73
N LYS A 81 41.71 6.54 -27.96
CA LYS A 81 41.60 7.25 -29.24
C LYS A 81 40.58 6.69 -30.27
N LYS A 82 39.81 5.70 -29.84
CA LYS A 82 38.75 5.05 -30.72
C LYS A 82 37.37 5.46 -30.28
N THR A 83 37.17 5.83 -29.01
CA THR A 83 35.87 6.22 -28.47
C THR A 83 35.39 7.54 -29.11
N THR A 84 34.32 7.49 -29.83
CA THR A 84 33.72 8.66 -30.48
C THR A 84 32.77 9.41 -29.52
N HIS A 85 31.98 8.68 -28.76
CA HIS A 85 31.00 9.26 -27.82
C HIS A 85 31.08 8.55 -26.49
N PHE A 86 31.19 9.33 -25.43
CA PHE A 86 31.14 8.87 -24.04
C PHE A 86 29.81 9.32 -23.42
N PHE A 87 28.91 8.39 -23.12
CA PHE A 87 27.63 8.67 -22.49
C PHE A 87 27.69 8.38 -20.99
N HIS A 88 27.45 9.39 -20.19
CA HIS A 88 27.40 9.28 -18.72
C HIS A 88 25.94 9.34 -18.23
N LEU A 89 25.34 8.16 -17.98
CA LEU A 89 23.98 8.02 -17.45
C LEU A 89 23.97 7.52 -16.01
N ALA A 90 25.06 6.92 -15.53
CA ALA A 90 25.11 6.38 -14.19
C ALA A 90 24.92 7.47 -13.13
N ALA A 91 23.88 7.36 -12.34
CA ALA A 91 23.58 8.26 -11.22
C ALA A 91 22.62 7.57 -10.25
N ILE A 92 22.67 7.94 -8.98
CA ILE A 92 21.63 7.66 -8.01
C ILE A 92 20.56 8.74 -8.18
N TYR A 93 19.33 8.32 -8.52
CA TYR A 93 18.17 9.20 -8.73
C TYR A 93 17.05 8.94 -7.74
N ASP A 94 17.26 8.06 -6.75
CA ASP A 94 16.34 7.80 -5.67
C ASP A 94 16.31 8.98 -4.70
N LEU A 95 15.14 9.60 -4.55
CA LEU A 95 14.93 10.75 -3.67
C LEU A 95 15.13 10.41 -2.18
N THR A 96 15.02 9.12 -1.85
CA THR A 96 15.16 8.60 -0.46
C THR A 96 16.58 8.15 -0.13
N ALA A 97 17.50 8.11 -1.13
CA ALA A 97 18.88 7.73 -0.93
C ALA A 97 19.61 8.76 -0.05
N ASP A 98 20.54 8.29 0.77
CA ASP A 98 21.33 9.16 1.64
C ASP A 98 22.20 10.16 0.86
N ALA A 99 22.44 11.32 1.44
CA ALA A 99 23.16 12.41 0.79
C ALA A 99 24.61 12.08 0.47
N GLU A 100 25.28 11.26 1.29
CA GLU A 100 26.69 10.89 1.12
C GLU A 100 26.86 9.97 -0.09
N SER A 101 26.01 8.95 -0.22
CA SER A 101 26.00 8.06 -1.38
C SER A 101 25.70 8.83 -2.67
N GLN A 102 24.74 9.76 -2.63
CA GLN A 102 24.45 10.61 -3.78
C GLN A 102 25.63 11.48 -4.18
N LEU A 103 26.31 12.10 -3.22
CA LEU A 103 27.50 12.93 -3.48
C LEU A 103 28.63 12.09 -4.12
N LYS A 104 28.92 10.92 -3.55
CA LYS A 104 29.99 10.03 -4.01
C LYS A 104 29.73 9.54 -5.44
N VAL A 105 28.52 9.09 -5.74
CA VAL A 105 28.20 8.52 -7.05
C VAL A 105 27.91 9.62 -8.08
N ASN A 106 27.08 10.62 -7.76
CA ASN A 106 26.65 11.60 -8.75
C ASN A 106 27.74 12.65 -9.00
N VAL A 107 28.38 13.20 -7.97
CA VAL A 107 29.33 14.30 -8.12
C VAL A 107 30.74 13.76 -8.37
N GLN A 108 31.28 12.96 -7.44
CA GLN A 108 32.62 12.41 -7.63
C GLN A 108 32.69 11.44 -8.81
N GLY A 109 31.64 10.61 -9.01
CA GLY A 109 31.52 9.72 -10.14
C GLY A 109 31.50 10.46 -11.49
N THR A 110 30.81 11.61 -11.58
CA THR A 110 30.84 12.45 -12.80
C THR A 110 32.24 13.00 -13.04
N ARG A 111 32.94 13.47 -12.01
CA ARG A 111 34.35 13.95 -12.16
C ARG A 111 35.24 12.84 -12.65
N ASN A 112 35.16 11.64 -12.08
CA ASN A 112 35.94 10.48 -12.53
C ASN A 112 35.59 10.09 -13.98
N ALA A 113 34.32 10.20 -14.39
CA ALA A 113 33.88 9.93 -15.75
C ALA A 113 34.45 10.94 -16.77
N VAL A 114 34.46 12.23 -16.45
CA VAL A 114 35.06 13.29 -17.27
C VAL A 114 36.55 13.03 -17.43
N GLN A 115 37.31 12.88 -16.33
CA GLN A 115 38.76 12.61 -16.36
C GLN A 115 39.08 11.34 -17.13
N PHE A 116 38.27 10.30 -17.00
CA PHE A 116 38.49 9.07 -17.75
C PHE A 116 38.22 9.27 -19.25
N ALA A 117 37.10 9.95 -19.63
CA ALA A 117 36.82 10.25 -21.02
C ALA A 117 37.95 11.03 -21.71
N GLU A 118 38.53 12.02 -21.03
CA GLU A 118 39.68 12.77 -21.47
C GLU A 118 40.94 11.88 -21.62
N SER A 119 41.21 11.03 -20.62
CA SER A 119 42.37 10.13 -20.61
C SER A 119 42.38 9.12 -21.77
N ILE A 120 41.20 8.71 -22.23
CA ILE A 120 41.06 7.81 -23.40
C ILE A 120 40.92 8.57 -24.73
N GLY A 121 40.88 9.89 -24.70
CA GLY A 121 40.74 10.75 -25.88
C GLY A 121 39.38 10.59 -26.58
N ALA A 122 38.31 10.51 -25.80
CA ALA A 122 36.95 10.51 -26.33
C ALA A 122 36.69 11.83 -27.10
N LYS A 123 35.87 11.76 -28.19
CA LYS A 123 35.62 12.95 -29.01
C LYS A 123 34.49 13.81 -28.50
N HIS A 124 33.48 13.21 -27.87
CA HIS A 124 32.33 13.89 -27.30
C HIS A 124 31.93 13.28 -25.96
N PHE A 125 31.59 14.14 -25.00
CA PHE A 125 31.05 13.73 -23.71
C PHE A 125 29.55 14.08 -23.62
N HIS A 126 28.72 13.16 -23.20
CA HIS A 126 27.28 13.33 -23.09
C HIS A 126 26.85 13.07 -21.66
N LEU A 127 26.39 14.12 -20.96
CA LEU A 127 25.86 14.01 -19.61
C LEU A 127 24.33 13.88 -19.62
N PHE A 128 23.82 12.87 -18.93
CA PHE A 128 22.42 12.81 -18.54
C PHE A 128 22.23 13.49 -17.18
N SER A 129 21.86 14.75 -17.22
CA SER A 129 21.43 15.55 -16.08
C SER A 129 19.92 15.31 -15.80
N SER A 130 19.20 16.31 -15.37
CA SER A 130 17.75 16.31 -15.14
C SER A 130 17.25 17.75 -15.09
N ILE A 131 15.98 17.99 -15.35
CA ILE A 131 15.34 19.28 -15.02
C ILE A 131 15.48 19.65 -13.55
N ALA A 132 15.73 18.66 -12.67
CA ALA A 132 16.01 18.86 -11.24
C ALA A 132 17.26 19.72 -10.97
N SER A 133 18.19 19.87 -11.93
CA SER A 133 19.35 20.75 -11.81
C SER A 133 19.00 22.24 -11.68
N ALA A 134 17.76 22.64 -12.05
CA ALA A 134 17.23 23.98 -11.82
C ALA A 134 16.83 24.23 -10.36
N GLY A 135 16.76 23.19 -9.52
CA GLY A 135 16.28 23.29 -8.14
C GLY A 135 14.81 23.69 -8.08
N MET A 136 14.50 24.70 -7.26
CA MET A 136 13.14 25.26 -7.07
C MET A 136 13.05 26.68 -7.66
N PHE A 137 13.73 26.94 -8.78
CA PHE A 137 13.71 28.22 -9.47
C PHE A 137 12.28 28.66 -9.81
N GLU A 138 11.92 29.90 -9.47
CA GLU A 138 10.58 30.42 -9.73
C GLU A 138 10.53 31.12 -11.10
N GLY A 139 9.93 30.50 -12.12
CA GLY A 139 9.78 31.09 -13.44
C GLY A 139 10.08 30.13 -14.60
N LEU A 140 10.54 30.71 -15.73
CA LEU A 140 10.90 29.97 -16.93
C LEU A 140 12.42 29.72 -16.96
N PHE A 141 12.84 28.47 -16.73
CA PHE A 141 14.24 28.05 -16.79
C PHE A 141 14.58 27.65 -18.23
N ARG A 142 15.52 28.36 -18.84
CA ARG A 142 15.95 28.14 -20.22
C ARG A 142 17.07 27.12 -20.31
N GLU A 143 17.30 26.58 -21.50
CA GLU A 143 18.34 25.58 -21.77
C GLU A 143 19.76 26.14 -21.57
N ASP A 144 19.96 27.45 -21.76
CA ASP A 144 21.24 28.15 -21.52
C ASP A 144 21.48 28.49 -20.05
N MET A 145 20.48 28.46 -19.19
CA MET A 145 20.59 28.79 -17.77
C MET A 145 21.24 27.66 -16.97
N PHE A 146 22.04 28.05 -15.99
CA PHE A 146 22.68 27.13 -15.05
C PHE A 146 22.92 27.79 -13.68
N GLU A 147 23.62 28.93 -13.64
CA GLU A 147 23.98 29.65 -12.41
C GLU A 147 22.75 30.23 -11.69
N GLU A 148 21.64 30.40 -12.40
CA GLU A 148 20.38 30.94 -11.88
C GLU A 148 19.57 29.90 -11.10
N ALA A 149 20.05 28.66 -10.95
CA ALA A 149 19.39 27.62 -10.16
C ALA A 149 19.19 28.04 -8.70
N GLU A 150 18.00 27.80 -8.15
CA GLU A 150 17.63 28.19 -6.79
C GLU A 150 17.05 27.02 -5.99
N GLY A 151 17.05 27.10 -4.65
CA GLY A 151 16.43 26.09 -3.79
C GLY A 151 17.04 24.71 -3.91
N LEU A 152 18.37 24.62 -3.96
CA LEU A 152 19.16 23.39 -4.05
C LEU A 152 19.37 22.68 -2.68
N ASP A 153 18.45 22.88 -1.74
CA ASP A 153 18.54 22.28 -0.39
C ASP A 153 18.38 20.77 -0.38
N HIS A 154 17.69 20.23 -1.38
CA HIS A 154 17.49 18.77 -1.47
C HIS A 154 18.72 18.09 -2.09
N PRO A 155 19.27 17.00 -1.49
CA PRO A 155 20.50 16.36 -1.98
C PRO A 155 20.44 15.98 -3.46
N TYR A 156 19.31 15.49 -3.95
CA TYR A 156 19.15 15.15 -5.36
C TYR A 156 19.28 16.35 -6.30
N PHE A 157 18.62 17.50 -5.98
CA PHE A 157 18.73 18.70 -6.79
C PHE A 157 20.18 19.22 -6.80
N LYS A 158 20.77 19.29 -5.61
CA LYS A 158 22.15 19.73 -5.44
C LYS A 158 23.13 18.87 -6.22
N THR A 159 23.07 17.56 -6.06
CA THR A 159 24.03 16.66 -6.73
C THR A 159 23.87 16.62 -8.25
N LYS A 160 22.65 16.82 -8.78
CA LYS A 160 22.40 16.96 -10.23
C LYS A 160 22.96 18.28 -10.76
N HIS A 161 22.79 19.37 -10.02
CA HIS A 161 23.38 20.67 -10.36
C HIS A 161 24.90 20.61 -10.30
N ASP A 162 25.50 20.13 -9.20
CA ASP A 162 26.95 20.02 -9.02
C ASP A 162 27.60 19.15 -10.11
N SER A 163 26.96 18.02 -10.49
CA SER A 163 27.43 17.14 -11.57
C SER A 163 27.45 17.84 -12.92
N GLU A 164 26.46 18.66 -13.20
CA GLU A 164 26.41 19.45 -14.42
C GLU A 164 27.49 20.56 -14.41
N GLY A 165 27.73 21.19 -13.26
CA GLY A 165 28.82 22.16 -13.07
C GLY A 165 30.19 21.58 -13.40
N ILE A 166 30.48 20.34 -12.99
CA ILE A 166 31.72 19.64 -13.33
C ILE A 166 31.88 19.54 -14.85
N VAL A 167 30.86 19.16 -15.59
CA VAL A 167 30.97 19.04 -17.05
C VAL A 167 31.13 20.41 -17.71
N ARG A 168 30.44 21.45 -17.22
CA ARG A 168 30.54 22.81 -17.79
C ARG A 168 31.89 23.45 -17.56
N HIS A 169 32.50 23.22 -16.38
CA HIS A 169 33.70 23.95 -15.97
C HIS A 169 35.01 23.13 -16.04
N GLU A 170 34.91 21.79 -15.88
CA GLU A 170 36.12 20.94 -15.81
C GLU A 170 36.31 20.10 -17.07
N CYS A 171 35.28 19.87 -17.95
CA CYS A 171 35.40 19.03 -19.12
C CYS A 171 36.07 19.77 -20.30
N SER A 172 37.24 19.29 -20.73
CA SER A 172 38.03 19.89 -21.81
C SER A 172 37.66 19.39 -23.23
N ILE A 173 36.90 18.29 -23.33
CA ILE A 173 36.43 17.77 -24.61
C ILE A 173 35.01 18.29 -24.92
N PRO A 174 34.61 18.33 -26.20
CA PRO A 174 33.27 18.75 -26.59
C PRO A 174 32.19 17.99 -25.84
N TRP A 175 31.24 18.71 -25.22
CA TRP A 175 30.22 18.08 -24.39
C TRP A 175 28.82 18.52 -24.77
N ARG A 176 27.80 17.70 -24.41
CA ARG A 176 26.37 17.99 -24.48
C ARG A 176 25.69 17.50 -23.22
N ILE A 177 24.73 18.27 -22.74
CA ILE A 177 23.98 17.98 -21.52
C ILE A 177 22.52 17.78 -21.90
N TYR A 178 21.91 16.72 -21.37
CA TYR A 178 20.51 16.40 -21.55
C TYR A 178 19.80 16.51 -20.21
N ARG A 179 18.76 17.32 -20.14
CA ARG A 179 17.92 17.50 -18.95
C ARG A 179 16.52 16.91 -19.23
N PRO A 180 16.32 15.60 -19.09
CA PRO A 180 15.00 15.02 -19.21
C PRO A 180 14.09 15.49 -18.07
N ALA A 181 12.78 15.58 -18.36
CA ALA A 181 11.72 15.69 -17.41
C ALA A 181 11.54 14.37 -16.63
N ILE A 182 10.44 14.21 -15.92
CA ILE A 182 10.10 12.92 -15.29
C ILE A 182 9.90 11.88 -16.39
N VAL A 183 10.83 10.91 -16.45
CA VAL A 183 10.81 9.88 -17.49
C VAL A 183 9.87 8.76 -17.07
N VAL A 184 8.82 8.57 -17.86
CA VAL A 184 7.84 7.49 -17.68
C VAL A 184 8.13 6.31 -18.63
N GLY A 185 7.36 5.23 -18.49
CA GLY A 185 7.50 4.02 -19.31
C GLY A 185 7.47 4.25 -20.82
N ASP A 186 7.79 3.22 -21.57
CA ASP A 186 7.76 3.26 -23.05
C ASP A 186 6.33 3.49 -23.54
N SER A 187 6.14 4.48 -24.41
CA SER A 187 4.80 4.88 -24.89
C SER A 187 4.10 3.78 -25.71
N ARG A 188 4.84 2.80 -26.22
CA ARG A 188 4.32 1.71 -27.07
C ARG A 188 4.01 0.45 -26.28
N THR A 189 4.75 0.16 -25.20
CA THR A 189 4.64 -1.09 -24.43
C THR A 189 4.16 -0.86 -22.99
N GLY A 190 4.27 0.35 -22.48
CA GLY A 190 4.01 0.67 -21.07
C GLY A 190 5.13 0.26 -20.13
N GLU A 191 6.17 -0.42 -20.62
CA GLU A 191 7.25 -0.99 -19.80
C GLU A 191 7.96 0.07 -18.95
N MET A 192 8.02 -0.18 -17.64
CA MET A 192 8.70 0.63 -16.64
C MET A 192 9.47 -0.28 -15.66
N ASP A 193 10.48 0.26 -14.96
CA ASP A 193 11.34 -0.55 -14.08
C ASP A 193 10.89 -0.55 -12.63
N LYS A 194 10.35 0.56 -12.15
CA LYS A 194 9.99 0.73 -10.75
C LYS A 194 8.85 1.74 -10.57
N ILE A 195 8.32 1.75 -9.36
CA ILE A 195 7.30 2.72 -8.94
C ILE A 195 8.02 3.98 -8.46
N ASP A 196 7.97 5.05 -9.26
CA ASP A 196 8.44 6.38 -8.90
C ASP A 196 7.60 7.46 -9.61
N GLY A 197 7.85 8.73 -9.28
CA GLY A 197 7.13 9.85 -9.90
C GLY A 197 5.61 9.71 -9.83
N PRO A 198 4.90 9.82 -10.97
CA PRO A 198 3.43 9.77 -10.98
C PRO A 198 2.86 8.40 -10.62
N TYR A 199 3.66 7.32 -10.65
CA TYR A 199 3.18 5.96 -10.36
C TYR A 199 2.84 5.73 -8.88
N TYR A 200 3.34 6.55 -7.97
CA TYR A 200 2.91 6.50 -6.57
C TYR A 200 1.39 6.68 -6.43
N PHE A 201 0.76 7.45 -7.31
CA PHE A 201 -0.69 7.66 -7.30
C PHE A 201 -1.49 6.45 -7.81
N PHE A 202 -0.86 5.49 -8.49
CA PHE A 202 -1.56 4.34 -9.07
C PHE A 202 -2.27 3.50 -8.00
N LYS A 203 -1.62 3.30 -6.85
CA LYS A 203 -2.24 2.57 -5.74
C LYS A 203 -3.47 3.29 -5.16
N LEU A 204 -3.41 4.61 -5.07
CA LEU A 204 -4.55 5.44 -4.67
C LEU A 204 -5.70 5.34 -5.68
N ILE A 205 -5.40 5.48 -6.97
CA ILE A 205 -6.39 5.34 -8.06
C ILE A 205 -7.02 3.94 -8.05
N GLN A 206 -6.23 2.89 -7.82
CA GLN A 206 -6.73 1.52 -7.69
C GLN A 206 -7.67 1.35 -6.49
N LYS A 207 -7.33 1.93 -5.33
CA LYS A 207 -8.21 1.95 -4.15
C LYS A 207 -9.53 2.66 -4.47
N MET A 208 -9.48 3.83 -5.12
CA MET A 208 -10.67 4.57 -5.53
C MET A 208 -11.55 3.75 -6.48
N ARG A 209 -10.99 3.10 -7.50
CA ARG A 209 -11.71 2.21 -8.42
C ARG A 209 -12.44 1.06 -7.70
N LYS A 210 -11.80 0.50 -6.65
CA LYS A 210 -12.41 -0.60 -5.86
C LYS A 210 -13.53 -0.13 -4.94
N MET A 211 -13.49 1.12 -4.47
CA MET A 211 -14.42 1.66 -3.46
C MET A 211 -15.59 2.41 -4.06
N LEU A 212 -15.41 3.05 -5.21
CA LEU A 212 -16.36 3.99 -5.79
C LEU A 212 -16.66 3.61 -7.26
N PRO A 213 -17.90 3.77 -7.73
CA PRO A 213 -18.20 3.60 -9.14
C PRO A 213 -17.53 4.71 -9.98
N SER A 214 -17.17 4.40 -11.23
CA SER A 214 -16.42 5.30 -12.10
C SER A 214 -17.11 6.63 -12.43
N TRP A 215 -18.45 6.65 -12.36
CA TRP A 215 -19.26 7.87 -12.59
C TRP A 215 -19.35 8.80 -11.39
N MET A 216 -18.89 8.40 -10.20
CA MET A 216 -19.00 9.21 -8.99
C MET A 216 -18.00 10.38 -9.02
N PRO A 217 -18.47 11.62 -8.88
CA PRO A 217 -17.57 12.77 -8.80
C PRO A 217 -16.74 12.71 -7.51
N THR A 218 -15.44 12.95 -7.63
CA THR A 218 -14.54 13.04 -6.48
C THR A 218 -13.89 14.40 -6.34
N ILE A 219 -13.44 14.70 -5.13
CA ILE A 219 -12.72 15.94 -4.83
C ILE A 219 -11.23 15.63 -4.90
N GLY A 220 -10.49 16.45 -5.63
CA GLY A 220 -9.04 16.36 -5.73
C GLY A 220 -8.34 17.68 -5.45
N ILE A 221 -7.02 17.63 -5.43
CA ILE A 221 -6.17 18.81 -5.27
C ILE A 221 -5.64 19.20 -6.65
N GLU A 222 -5.83 20.47 -7.04
CA GLU A 222 -5.16 21.04 -8.20
C GLU A 222 -3.77 21.52 -7.78
N GLY A 223 -2.76 21.04 -8.49
CA GLY A 223 -1.37 21.44 -8.29
C GLY A 223 -0.83 22.32 -9.40
N GLY A 224 0.48 22.50 -9.41
CA GLY A 224 1.23 23.13 -10.48
C GLY A 224 1.20 22.33 -11.78
N ARG A 225 2.10 22.67 -12.70
CA ARG A 225 2.32 21.91 -13.92
C ARG A 225 3.39 20.84 -13.67
N ILE A 226 3.18 19.66 -14.19
CA ILE A 226 4.13 18.54 -14.13
C ILE A 226 4.53 18.17 -15.55
N ASN A 227 5.81 17.94 -15.75
CA ASN A 227 6.34 17.56 -17.06
C ASN A 227 6.76 16.08 -17.03
N VAL A 228 6.14 15.29 -17.88
CA VAL A 228 6.42 13.86 -18.03
C VAL A 228 6.70 13.53 -19.49
N VAL A 229 7.68 12.67 -19.74
CA VAL A 229 8.06 12.24 -21.09
C VAL A 229 8.31 10.74 -21.12
N PRO A 230 7.90 10.02 -22.16
CA PRO A 230 8.16 8.58 -22.25
C PRO A 230 9.62 8.32 -22.62
N VAL A 231 10.16 7.20 -22.14
CA VAL A 231 11.58 6.83 -22.29
C VAL A 231 11.98 6.68 -23.76
N ASP A 232 11.09 6.21 -24.62
CA ASP A 232 11.38 6.05 -26.06
C ASP A 232 11.53 7.40 -26.78
N PHE A 233 10.84 8.46 -26.35
CA PHE A 233 11.10 9.82 -26.82
C PHE A 233 12.51 10.26 -26.40
N VAL A 234 12.86 10.12 -25.11
CA VAL A 234 14.17 10.51 -24.57
C VAL A 234 15.30 9.84 -25.35
N VAL A 235 15.21 8.53 -25.55
CA VAL A 235 16.23 7.75 -26.26
C VAL A 235 16.37 8.18 -27.72
N LYS A 236 15.24 8.40 -28.43
CA LYS A 236 15.25 8.86 -29.83
C LYS A 236 15.84 10.27 -29.95
N ALA A 237 15.47 11.18 -29.05
CA ALA A 237 15.98 12.54 -29.04
C ALA A 237 17.49 12.58 -28.77
N VAL A 238 17.96 11.85 -27.75
CA VAL A 238 19.39 11.75 -27.43
C VAL A 238 20.19 11.14 -28.58
N ASP A 239 19.73 10.03 -29.15
CA ASP A 239 20.41 9.42 -30.30
C ASP A 239 20.52 10.40 -31.46
N HIS A 240 19.48 11.16 -31.76
CA HIS A 240 19.53 12.17 -32.82
C HIS A 240 20.49 13.32 -32.48
N ILE A 241 20.31 13.96 -31.33
CA ILE A 241 21.08 15.13 -30.92
C ILE A 241 22.57 14.80 -30.77
N ALA A 242 22.92 13.61 -30.23
CA ALA A 242 24.30 13.19 -30.02
C ALA A 242 25.13 13.14 -31.31
N HIS A 243 24.47 12.94 -32.48
CA HIS A 243 25.15 12.79 -33.76
C HIS A 243 25.05 14.04 -34.67
N LEU A 244 24.42 15.12 -34.18
CA LEU A 244 24.41 16.40 -34.92
C LEU A 244 25.78 17.07 -34.87
N LYS A 245 26.14 17.81 -35.90
CA LYS A 245 27.34 18.65 -35.91
C LYS A 245 27.01 20.05 -35.40
N GLY A 246 27.96 20.68 -34.66
CA GLY A 246 27.86 22.06 -34.23
C GLY A 246 26.95 22.29 -33.03
N GLU A 247 26.58 21.24 -32.31
CA GLU A 247 25.72 21.35 -31.12
C GLU A 247 26.47 21.13 -29.79
N ASP A 248 27.81 21.19 -29.82
CA ASP A 248 28.65 21.05 -28.65
C ASP A 248 28.58 22.27 -27.73
N GLY A 249 28.80 22.09 -26.43
CA GLY A 249 28.69 23.14 -25.42
C GLY A 249 27.24 23.55 -25.10
N LYS A 250 26.25 22.77 -25.53
CA LYS A 250 24.81 23.07 -25.32
C LYS A 250 24.13 22.09 -24.36
N CYS A 251 23.10 22.62 -23.73
CA CYS A 251 22.16 21.83 -22.92
C CYS A 251 20.82 21.73 -23.65
N PHE A 252 20.16 20.57 -23.52
CA PHE A 252 18.89 20.26 -24.17
C PHE A 252 17.86 19.81 -23.13
N HIS A 253 16.73 20.49 -23.05
CA HIS A 253 15.61 20.10 -22.22
C HIS A 253 14.73 19.09 -22.94
N LEU A 254 14.79 17.83 -22.51
CA LEU A 254 13.94 16.77 -23.06
C LEU A 254 12.62 16.74 -22.28
N VAL A 255 11.76 17.69 -22.61
CA VAL A 255 10.50 17.98 -21.90
C VAL A 255 9.32 18.06 -22.86
N ASP A 256 8.12 17.89 -22.34
CA ASP A 256 6.90 18.24 -23.07
C ASP A 256 6.77 19.77 -23.15
N PRO A 257 6.69 20.38 -24.34
CA PRO A 257 6.49 21.81 -24.48
C PRO A 257 5.15 22.30 -23.90
N THR A 258 4.17 21.41 -23.69
CA THR A 258 2.83 21.69 -23.18
C THR A 258 2.51 20.89 -21.92
N PRO A 259 3.26 21.07 -20.82
CA PRO A 259 3.12 20.23 -19.63
C PRO A 259 1.73 20.34 -19.01
N MET A 260 1.17 19.20 -18.62
CA MET A 260 -0.16 19.08 -18.01
C MET A 260 -0.19 19.68 -16.60
N ARG A 261 -1.38 20.04 -16.11
CA ARG A 261 -1.58 20.24 -14.68
C ARG A 261 -1.62 18.91 -13.95
N VAL A 262 -1.22 18.90 -12.69
CA VAL A 262 -1.21 17.67 -11.88
C VAL A 262 -2.60 17.02 -11.83
N GLY A 263 -3.67 17.81 -11.66
CA GLY A 263 -5.03 17.27 -11.66
C GLY A 263 -5.45 16.65 -13.00
N ASP A 264 -4.97 17.19 -14.13
CA ASP A 264 -5.25 16.62 -15.47
C ASP A 264 -4.48 15.31 -15.67
N LEU A 265 -3.23 15.27 -15.25
CA LEU A 265 -2.41 14.04 -15.25
C LEU A 265 -3.08 12.91 -14.45
N LEU A 266 -3.53 13.22 -13.22
CA LEU A 266 -4.20 12.25 -12.36
C LEU A 266 -5.52 11.76 -12.96
N ASN A 267 -6.30 12.65 -13.58
CA ASN A 267 -7.53 12.27 -14.27
C ASN A 267 -7.25 11.42 -15.52
N THR A 268 -6.16 11.70 -16.25
CA THR A 268 -5.74 10.86 -17.37
C THR A 268 -5.45 9.43 -16.91
N PHE A 269 -4.74 9.25 -15.79
CA PHE A 269 -4.54 7.92 -15.21
C PHE A 269 -5.81 7.32 -14.60
N ALA A 270 -6.69 8.13 -14.01
CA ALA A 270 -7.99 7.65 -13.51
C ALA A 270 -8.86 7.10 -14.65
N ARG A 271 -8.93 7.80 -15.80
CA ARG A 271 -9.60 7.27 -17.01
C ARG A 271 -8.97 5.98 -17.50
N ALA A 272 -7.63 5.93 -17.59
CA ALA A 272 -6.90 4.74 -17.97
C ALA A 272 -7.19 3.53 -17.06
N ALA A 273 -7.42 3.79 -15.78
CA ALA A 273 -7.74 2.81 -14.75
C ALA A 273 -9.24 2.46 -14.66
N HIS A 274 -10.12 3.13 -15.40
CA HIS A 274 -11.57 3.10 -15.20
C HIS A 274 -12.01 3.46 -13.77
N ALA A 275 -11.27 4.39 -13.14
CA ALA A 275 -11.56 4.92 -11.82
C ALA A 275 -12.33 6.24 -11.89
N PRO A 276 -12.99 6.69 -10.79
CA PRO A 276 -13.66 7.98 -10.75
C PRO A 276 -12.67 9.14 -10.93
N GLU A 277 -13.10 10.16 -11.69
CA GLU A 277 -12.31 11.37 -11.94
C GLU A 277 -12.51 12.43 -10.84
N MET A 278 -11.50 13.27 -10.64
CA MET A 278 -11.58 14.45 -9.79
C MET A 278 -12.30 15.57 -10.55
N THR A 279 -13.60 15.69 -10.35
CA THR A 279 -14.43 16.72 -11.01
C THR A 279 -14.41 18.05 -10.27
N MET A 280 -14.25 18.03 -8.95
CA MET A 280 -14.05 19.20 -8.12
C MET A 280 -12.59 19.26 -7.67
N ARG A 281 -11.87 20.31 -8.08
CA ARG A 281 -10.45 20.48 -7.74
C ARG A 281 -10.26 21.69 -6.86
N VAL A 282 -9.74 21.46 -5.65
CA VAL A 282 -9.38 22.54 -4.73
C VAL A 282 -7.96 22.98 -5.07
N ASN A 283 -7.82 24.22 -5.51
CA ASN A 283 -6.50 24.77 -5.82
C ASN A 283 -5.66 24.88 -4.54
N ALA A 284 -4.54 24.16 -4.50
CA ALA A 284 -3.61 24.21 -3.38
C ALA A 284 -3.10 25.65 -3.10
N ALA A 285 -3.10 26.54 -4.10
CA ALA A 285 -2.79 27.94 -3.93
C ALA A 285 -3.80 28.70 -3.05
N LEU A 286 -5.03 28.21 -2.88
CA LEU A 286 -5.98 28.78 -1.91
C LEU A 286 -5.46 28.73 -0.48
N PHE A 287 -4.53 27.82 -0.17
CA PHE A 287 -3.87 27.78 1.13
C PHE A 287 -2.61 28.64 1.21
N SER A 288 -2.26 29.34 0.14
CA SER A 288 -1.07 30.23 0.08
C SER A 288 -1.26 31.55 0.84
N PHE A 289 -2.52 31.89 1.23
CA PHE A 289 -2.79 33.06 2.10
C PHE A 289 -2.20 32.86 3.51
N ILE A 290 -1.88 31.60 3.90
CA ILE A 290 -1.16 31.35 5.15
C ILE A 290 0.31 31.77 4.96
N PRO A 291 0.79 32.78 5.69
CA PRO A 291 2.17 33.27 5.56
C PRO A 291 3.18 32.10 5.67
N LYS A 292 4.23 32.12 4.83
CA LYS A 292 5.23 31.04 4.73
C LYS A 292 5.81 30.66 6.11
N HIS A 293 6.01 31.64 7.01
CA HIS A 293 6.51 31.40 8.37
C HIS A 293 5.48 30.68 9.26
N ILE A 294 4.18 31.02 9.17
CA ILE A 294 3.13 30.32 9.93
C ILE A 294 2.98 28.89 9.43
N ARG A 295 2.98 28.68 8.11
CA ARG A 295 2.94 27.34 7.53
C ARG A 295 4.14 26.50 7.93
N ARG A 296 5.36 27.08 7.93
CA ARG A 296 6.57 26.39 8.44
C ARG A 296 6.44 26.06 9.92
N ALA A 297 5.93 26.97 10.74
CA ALA A 297 5.70 26.73 12.16
C ALA A 297 4.65 25.63 12.39
N LEU A 298 3.54 25.63 11.65
CA LEU A 298 2.52 24.58 11.73
C LEU A 298 3.09 23.22 11.32
N MET A 299 3.82 23.16 10.19
CA MET A 299 4.47 21.92 9.72
C MET A 299 5.64 21.47 10.62
N ALA A 300 6.20 22.36 11.45
CA ALA A 300 7.18 21.99 12.47
C ALA A 300 6.54 21.31 13.69
N LEU A 301 5.22 21.44 13.89
CA LEU A 301 4.51 20.79 14.99
C LEU A 301 4.51 19.27 14.81
N SER A 302 4.99 18.59 15.85
CA SER A 302 5.07 17.12 15.86
C SER A 302 3.74 16.41 15.56
N PRO A 303 2.58 16.85 16.09
CA PRO A 303 1.29 16.23 15.77
C PRO A 303 0.90 16.36 14.29
N ILE A 304 1.15 17.54 13.68
CA ILE A 304 0.80 17.78 12.26
C ILE A 304 1.66 16.92 11.34
N ARG A 305 2.96 16.86 11.58
CA ARG A 305 3.86 15.98 10.83
C ARG A 305 3.48 14.51 10.94
N ARG A 306 3.07 14.09 12.16
CA ARG A 306 2.65 12.71 12.40
C ARG A 306 1.36 12.37 11.64
N ILE A 307 0.37 13.26 11.64
CA ILE A 307 -0.87 13.09 10.87
C ILE A 307 -0.54 13.05 9.37
N GLN A 308 0.26 13.98 8.87
CA GLN A 308 0.69 13.99 7.47
C GLN A 308 1.37 12.67 7.09
N HIS A 309 2.38 12.24 7.85
CA HIS A 309 3.09 10.99 7.60
C HIS A 309 2.15 9.77 7.63
N ALA A 310 1.24 9.67 8.61
CA ALA A 310 0.28 8.58 8.69
C ALA A 310 -0.67 8.55 7.47
N VAL A 311 -1.18 9.71 7.04
CA VAL A 311 -2.04 9.82 5.86
C VAL A 311 -1.27 9.46 4.59
N MET A 312 -0.04 9.98 4.41
CA MET A 312 0.79 9.66 3.24
C MET A 312 1.13 8.18 3.19
N THR A 313 1.48 7.57 4.33
CA THR A 313 1.75 6.13 4.43
C THR A 313 0.51 5.29 4.07
N ASP A 314 -0.67 5.65 4.58
CA ASP A 314 -1.93 4.93 4.26
C ASP A 314 -2.29 5.04 2.77
N LEU A 315 -1.99 6.19 2.15
CA LEU A 315 -2.16 6.40 0.72
C LEU A 315 -1.05 5.75 -0.13
N GLY A 316 0.04 5.28 0.49
CA GLY A 316 1.21 4.73 -0.20
C GLY A 316 2.06 5.80 -0.89
N LEU A 317 2.03 7.03 -0.41
CA LEU A 317 2.73 8.18 -0.99
C LEU A 317 3.96 8.55 -0.13
N PRO A 318 5.15 8.77 -0.72
CA PRO A 318 6.31 9.31 -0.01
C PRO A 318 6.05 10.76 0.48
N ASP A 319 6.58 11.10 1.66
CA ASP A 319 6.39 12.43 2.26
C ASP A 319 6.88 13.58 1.37
N ASP A 320 7.99 13.37 0.63
CA ASP A 320 8.58 14.38 -0.25
C ASP A 320 7.80 14.60 -1.55
N MET A 321 6.82 13.74 -1.86
CA MET A 321 6.01 13.84 -3.08
C MET A 321 5.26 15.17 -3.21
N LEU A 322 4.83 15.75 -2.08
CA LEU A 322 4.11 17.03 -2.07
C LEU A 322 4.92 18.20 -2.64
N ARG A 323 6.25 18.13 -2.61
CA ARG A 323 7.13 19.15 -3.21
C ARG A 323 7.02 19.18 -4.73
N PHE A 324 6.82 18.01 -5.36
CA PHE A 324 6.71 17.87 -6.80
C PHE A 324 5.31 18.22 -7.34
N VAL A 325 4.28 18.14 -6.50
CA VAL A 325 2.91 18.52 -6.88
C VAL A 325 2.79 20.03 -7.21
N ASN A 326 3.60 20.87 -6.57
CA ASN A 326 3.63 22.32 -6.78
C ASN A 326 5.01 22.80 -7.23
N TYR A 327 5.59 22.14 -8.21
CA TYR A 327 6.90 22.51 -8.75
C TYR A 327 6.81 23.89 -9.45
N PRO A 328 7.58 24.91 -9.01
CA PRO A 328 7.38 26.28 -9.46
C PRO A 328 7.99 26.56 -10.83
N THR A 329 8.94 25.71 -11.25
CA THR A 329 9.75 25.95 -12.45
C THR A 329 9.02 25.48 -13.71
N ARG A 330 9.03 26.30 -14.72
CA ARG A 330 8.66 25.94 -16.10
C ARG A 330 9.94 25.84 -16.93
N PHE A 331 9.94 24.93 -17.90
CA PHE A 331 11.14 24.66 -18.71
C PHE A 331 10.90 25.09 -20.15
N ASP A 332 11.81 25.89 -20.69
CA ASP A 332 11.89 26.21 -22.11
C ASP A 332 12.59 25.07 -22.84
N CYS A 333 12.17 24.75 -24.05
CA CYS A 333 12.79 23.70 -24.87
C CYS A 333 12.98 24.14 -26.33
N ARG A 334 13.24 25.41 -26.59
CA ARG A 334 13.37 25.98 -27.93
C ARG A 334 14.54 25.38 -28.70
N GLU A 335 15.71 25.18 -28.04
CA GLU A 335 16.87 24.57 -28.69
C GLU A 335 16.59 23.10 -29.01
N THR A 336 16.02 22.34 -28.09
CA THR A 336 15.59 20.95 -28.35
C THR A 336 14.56 20.88 -29.48
N THR A 337 13.56 21.75 -29.47
CA THR A 337 12.56 21.82 -30.56
C THR A 337 13.18 22.17 -31.90
N ARG A 338 14.16 23.10 -31.92
CA ARG A 338 14.89 23.49 -33.13
C ARG A 338 15.61 22.29 -33.76
N VAL A 339 16.36 21.53 -32.97
CA VAL A 339 17.15 20.41 -33.48
C VAL A 339 16.33 19.18 -33.81
N LEU A 340 15.15 19.02 -33.22
CA LEU A 340 14.23 17.93 -33.54
C LEU A 340 13.26 18.27 -34.67
N LYS A 341 13.21 19.50 -35.16
CA LYS A 341 12.29 19.93 -36.21
C LYS A 341 12.52 19.12 -37.49
N GLY A 342 11.44 18.57 -38.06
CA GLY A 342 11.47 17.75 -39.30
C GLY A 342 11.90 16.30 -39.10
N THR A 343 12.25 15.87 -37.88
CA THR A 343 12.71 14.48 -37.63
C THR A 343 11.56 13.50 -37.31
N GLY A 344 10.37 14.02 -37.00
CA GLY A 344 9.25 13.21 -36.49
C GLY A 344 9.41 12.76 -35.04
N ILE A 345 10.46 13.21 -34.33
CA ILE A 345 10.67 12.91 -32.91
C ILE A 345 9.93 13.94 -32.10
N THR A 346 8.78 13.57 -31.54
CA THR A 346 7.93 14.42 -30.69
C THR A 346 7.50 13.68 -29.45
N VAL A 347 7.14 14.42 -28.40
CA VAL A 347 6.52 13.83 -27.19
C VAL A 347 5.08 13.46 -27.57
N PRO A 348 4.68 12.17 -27.47
CA PRO A 348 3.30 11.79 -27.70
C PRO A 348 2.41 12.28 -26.55
N PRO A 349 1.13 12.65 -26.82
CA PRO A 349 0.18 12.97 -25.76
C PRO A 349 0.04 11.83 -24.75
N LEU A 350 0.02 12.15 -23.44
CA LEU A 350 -0.08 11.13 -22.41
C LEU A 350 -1.36 10.29 -22.52
N GLU A 351 -2.44 10.90 -22.97
CA GLU A 351 -3.74 10.25 -23.17
C GLU A 351 -3.65 9.03 -24.10
N ASP A 352 -2.73 9.05 -25.07
CA ASP A 352 -2.60 7.99 -26.06
C ASP A 352 -1.96 6.73 -25.48
N TYR A 353 -1.20 6.83 -24.38
CA TYR A 353 -0.45 5.71 -23.82
C TYR A 353 -0.60 5.49 -22.32
N ALA A 354 -1.31 6.36 -21.58
CA ALA A 354 -1.53 6.22 -20.15
C ALA A 354 -2.11 4.86 -19.77
N TRP A 355 -3.00 4.30 -20.60
CA TRP A 355 -3.59 2.99 -20.38
C TRP A 355 -2.55 1.85 -20.46
N ARG A 356 -1.51 1.98 -21.30
CA ARG A 356 -0.41 1.00 -21.37
C ARG A 356 0.45 1.05 -20.12
N LEU A 357 0.72 2.26 -19.59
CA LEU A 357 1.44 2.45 -18.33
C LEU A 357 0.68 1.82 -17.18
N TRP A 358 -0.64 2.05 -17.12
CA TRP A 358 -1.51 1.45 -16.11
C TRP A 358 -1.54 -0.07 -16.19
N ASP A 359 -1.78 -0.63 -17.38
CA ASP A 359 -1.86 -2.08 -17.61
C ASP A 359 -0.53 -2.78 -17.26
N TYR A 360 0.60 -2.18 -17.64
CA TYR A 360 1.91 -2.72 -17.30
C TYR A 360 2.13 -2.73 -15.77
N TRP A 361 1.83 -1.63 -15.10
CA TRP A 361 1.96 -1.53 -13.65
C TRP A 361 1.06 -2.55 -12.94
N GLU A 362 -0.21 -2.67 -13.35
CA GLU A 362 -1.17 -3.56 -12.72
C GLU A 362 -0.77 -5.04 -12.86
N ARG A 363 -0.09 -5.40 -13.95
CA ARG A 363 0.36 -6.79 -14.20
C ARG A 363 1.72 -7.13 -13.63
N HIS A 364 2.63 -6.17 -13.46
CA HIS A 364 4.04 -6.47 -13.16
C HIS A 364 4.56 -5.80 -11.90
N LEU A 365 4.02 -4.65 -11.50
CA LEU A 365 4.58 -3.82 -10.43
C LEU A 365 3.61 -3.53 -9.29
N ASP A 366 2.32 -3.91 -9.40
CA ASP A 366 1.39 -3.73 -8.28
C ASP A 366 1.94 -4.48 -7.07
N PRO A 367 2.23 -3.79 -5.94
CA PRO A 367 2.72 -4.44 -4.73
C PRO A 367 1.82 -5.58 -4.24
N ASP A 368 0.52 -5.53 -4.57
CA ASP A 368 -0.43 -6.58 -4.21
C ASP A 368 -0.12 -7.94 -4.89
N LEU A 369 0.60 -7.96 -6.01
CA LEU A 369 1.01 -9.20 -6.71
C LEU A 369 2.03 -10.02 -5.89
N PHE A 370 2.79 -9.36 -5.02
CA PHE A 370 3.88 -9.97 -4.25
C PHE A 370 3.47 -10.28 -2.80
N ILE A 371 2.23 -9.99 -2.42
CA ILE A 371 1.70 -10.30 -1.08
C ILE A 371 0.99 -11.64 -1.15
N ASP A 372 1.49 -12.62 -0.39
CA ASP A 372 0.75 -13.87 -0.18
C ASP A 372 -0.50 -13.59 0.65
N ARG A 373 -1.63 -13.53 -0.04
CA ARG A 373 -2.98 -13.33 0.55
C ARG A 373 -3.69 -14.63 0.84
N SER A 374 -2.99 -15.76 0.84
CA SER A 374 -3.55 -17.01 1.35
C SER A 374 -3.62 -16.98 2.88
N LEU A 375 -4.60 -17.68 3.45
CA LEU A 375 -4.66 -17.84 4.90
C LEU A 375 -3.37 -18.49 5.42
N ARG A 376 -2.84 -19.49 4.70
CA ARG A 376 -1.59 -20.16 5.03
C ARG A 376 -0.39 -19.22 5.09
N GLY A 377 -0.25 -18.30 4.14
CA GLY A 377 0.80 -17.29 4.15
C GLY A 377 0.71 -16.32 5.34
N GLN A 378 -0.51 -16.11 5.86
CA GLN A 378 -0.74 -15.21 6.99
C GLN A 378 -0.55 -15.89 8.36
N VAL A 379 -0.90 -17.17 8.51
CA VAL A 379 -0.91 -17.87 9.82
C VAL A 379 0.01 -19.07 9.89
N GLY A 380 0.59 -19.54 8.80
CA GLY A 380 1.48 -20.70 8.79
C GLY A 380 2.63 -20.56 9.79
N GLY A 381 2.76 -21.52 10.70
CA GLY A 381 3.75 -21.52 11.78
C GLY A 381 3.52 -20.52 12.93
N LYS A 382 2.51 -19.63 12.82
CA LYS A 382 2.18 -18.63 13.86
C LYS A 382 1.28 -19.20 14.94
N VAL A 383 1.39 -18.65 16.15
CA VAL A 383 0.54 -18.99 17.28
C VAL A 383 -0.74 -18.18 17.22
N VAL A 384 -1.88 -18.87 17.08
CA VAL A 384 -3.21 -18.25 16.99
C VAL A 384 -4.07 -18.72 18.16
N LEU A 385 -4.41 -17.81 19.08
CA LEU A 385 -5.26 -18.08 20.22
C LEU A 385 -6.73 -17.79 19.87
N VAL A 386 -7.57 -18.82 19.93
CA VAL A 386 -9.03 -18.72 19.70
C VAL A 386 -9.75 -19.00 21.01
N THR A 387 -10.41 -18.03 21.60
CA THR A 387 -11.21 -18.29 22.81
C THR A 387 -12.56 -18.92 22.47
N GLY A 388 -12.94 -19.96 23.21
CA GLY A 388 -14.24 -20.64 23.02
C GLY A 388 -14.33 -21.46 21.73
N ALA A 389 -13.28 -22.26 21.43
CA ALA A 389 -13.28 -23.13 20.26
C ALA A 389 -13.86 -24.55 20.51
N SER A 390 -14.55 -24.77 21.62
CA SER A 390 -15.25 -26.06 21.87
C SER A 390 -16.49 -26.28 20.98
N SER A 391 -17.04 -25.22 20.38
CA SER A 391 -18.22 -25.32 19.50
C SER A 391 -18.37 -24.11 18.57
N GLY A 392 -19.32 -24.18 17.63
CA GLY A 392 -19.79 -23.05 16.81
C GLY A 392 -18.67 -22.36 16.01
N ILE A 393 -18.69 -21.03 15.99
CA ILE A 393 -17.77 -20.18 15.23
C ILE A 393 -16.32 -20.45 15.63
N GLY A 394 -16.03 -20.55 16.93
CA GLY A 394 -14.69 -20.76 17.43
C GLY A 394 -14.10 -22.09 16.96
N LYS A 395 -14.87 -23.19 17.01
CA LYS A 395 -14.44 -24.51 16.51
C LYS A 395 -14.16 -24.48 15.00
N ALA A 396 -15.10 -23.95 14.22
CA ALA A 396 -14.94 -23.86 12.77
C ALA A 396 -13.76 -22.95 12.37
N THR A 397 -13.51 -21.87 13.12
CA THR A 397 -12.36 -20.98 12.90
C THR A 397 -11.05 -21.70 13.24
N ALA A 398 -10.96 -22.34 14.42
CA ALA A 398 -9.78 -23.09 14.83
C ALA A 398 -9.43 -24.20 13.83
N TRP A 399 -10.43 -24.87 13.28
CA TRP A 399 -10.26 -25.90 12.25
C TRP A 399 -9.59 -25.35 10.98
N LYS A 400 -10.16 -24.31 10.40
CA LYS A 400 -9.61 -23.64 9.20
C LYS A 400 -8.19 -23.11 9.41
N LEU A 401 -7.90 -22.62 10.62
CA LEU A 401 -6.56 -22.13 10.98
C LEU A 401 -5.54 -23.28 11.07
N ALA A 402 -5.93 -24.41 11.67
CA ALA A 402 -5.09 -25.59 11.75
C ALA A 402 -4.80 -26.19 10.35
N GLU A 403 -5.81 -26.27 9.46
CA GLU A 403 -5.65 -26.65 8.05
C GLU A 403 -4.68 -25.72 7.31
N ALA A 404 -4.66 -24.43 7.67
CA ALA A 404 -3.73 -23.45 7.12
C ALA A 404 -2.31 -23.52 7.74
N GLY A 405 -2.06 -24.43 8.67
CA GLY A 405 -0.74 -24.66 9.28
C GLY A 405 -0.42 -23.73 10.45
N ALA A 406 -1.43 -23.13 11.10
CA ALA A 406 -1.25 -22.37 12.33
C ALA A 406 -1.02 -23.29 13.53
N ASN A 407 -0.26 -22.82 14.53
CA ASN A 407 -0.21 -23.41 15.87
C ASN A 407 -1.43 -22.89 16.65
N VAL A 408 -2.54 -23.64 16.58
CA VAL A 408 -3.81 -23.19 17.16
C VAL A 408 -3.85 -23.53 18.64
N VAL A 409 -4.11 -22.49 19.44
CA VAL A 409 -4.30 -22.56 20.89
C VAL A 409 -5.75 -22.18 21.22
N THR A 410 -6.39 -22.86 22.16
CA THR A 410 -7.74 -22.52 22.59
C THR A 410 -7.91 -22.56 24.11
N ILE A 411 -8.79 -21.70 24.62
CA ILE A 411 -9.27 -21.70 25.99
C ILE A 411 -10.77 -21.98 25.97
N ALA A 412 -11.21 -22.98 26.72
CA ALA A 412 -12.63 -23.24 26.96
C ALA A 412 -12.84 -23.77 28.36
N ARG A 413 -14.08 -23.62 28.89
CA ARG A 413 -14.41 -23.99 30.25
C ARG A 413 -14.69 -25.48 30.43
N ASP A 414 -15.37 -26.07 29.46
CA ASP A 414 -15.83 -27.46 29.50
C ASP A 414 -14.73 -28.38 28.99
N LYS A 415 -14.16 -29.14 29.91
CA LYS A 415 -13.06 -30.07 29.64
C LYS A 415 -13.49 -31.21 28.72
N GLU A 416 -14.67 -31.79 28.94
CA GLU A 416 -15.14 -32.93 28.16
C GLU A 416 -15.36 -32.56 26.70
N GLN A 417 -16.06 -31.46 26.44
CA GLN A 417 -16.23 -30.93 25.09
C GLN A 417 -14.89 -30.56 24.43
N LEU A 418 -13.94 -30.06 25.21
CA LEU A 418 -12.63 -29.69 24.72
C LEU A 418 -11.83 -30.93 24.28
N ASP A 419 -11.86 -31.98 25.11
CA ASP A 419 -11.21 -33.27 24.82
C ASP A 419 -11.80 -33.95 23.56
N GLU A 420 -13.13 -33.84 23.35
CA GLU A 420 -13.77 -34.32 22.11
C GLU A 420 -13.30 -33.56 20.89
N VAL A 421 -13.14 -32.23 20.99
CA VAL A 421 -12.66 -31.42 19.88
C VAL A 421 -11.20 -31.72 19.57
N VAL A 422 -10.34 -31.89 20.58
CA VAL A 422 -8.93 -32.28 20.39
C VAL A 422 -8.84 -33.60 19.64
N LYS A 423 -9.59 -34.65 20.07
CA LYS A 423 -9.65 -35.93 19.39
C LYS A 423 -10.09 -35.81 17.92
N ALA A 424 -11.07 -34.95 17.64
CA ALA A 424 -11.52 -34.71 16.27
C ALA A 424 -10.43 -34.09 15.39
N PHE A 425 -9.64 -33.13 15.94
CA PHE A 425 -8.50 -32.55 15.26
C PHE A 425 -7.39 -33.60 15.00
N GLU A 426 -7.06 -34.36 16.00
CA GLU A 426 -6.06 -35.43 15.88
C GLU A 426 -6.46 -36.48 14.81
N ALA A 427 -7.72 -36.88 14.78
CA ALA A 427 -8.26 -37.79 13.78
C ALA A 427 -8.15 -37.25 12.34
N ALA A 428 -8.14 -35.94 12.17
CA ALA A 428 -7.92 -35.25 10.90
C ALA A 428 -6.43 -34.94 10.62
N GLY A 429 -5.51 -35.35 11.49
CA GLY A 429 -4.08 -35.06 11.37
C GLY A 429 -3.72 -33.60 11.70
N LEU A 430 -4.62 -32.86 12.39
CA LEU A 430 -4.45 -31.49 12.82
C LEU A 430 -4.05 -31.42 14.29
N LYS A 431 -3.41 -30.33 14.71
CA LYS A 431 -3.04 -30.08 16.11
C LYS A 431 -3.87 -28.94 16.70
N LEU A 432 -4.34 -29.14 17.94
CA LEU A 432 -5.00 -28.12 18.73
C LEU A 432 -4.46 -28.17 20.16
N HIS A 433 -3.88 -27.08 20.63
CA HIS A 433 -3.41 -26.93 22.01
C HIS A 433 -4.56 -26.38 22.86
N ALA A 434 -5.08 -27.21 23.76
CA ALA A 434 -6.30 -26.92 24.49
C ALA A 434 -6.03 -26.67 25.98
N TYR A 435 -6.53 -25.56 26.49
CA TYR A 435 -6.40 -25.14 27.88
C TYR A 435 -7.77 -24.99 28.53
N VAL A 436 -7.93 -25.57 29.71
CA VAL A 436 -9.17 -25.44 30.50
C VAL A 436 -9.10 -24.15 31.32
N GLY A 437 -10.08 -23.25 31.13
CA GLY A 437 -10.17 -22.00 31.89
C GLY A 437 -11.53 -21.34 31.76
N ASP A 438 -12.03 -20.80 32.88
CA ASP A 438 -13.28 -20.01 32.86
C ASP A 438 -12.95 -18.52 32.67
N LEU A 439 -13.21 -18.00 31.47
CA LEU A 439 -12.99 -16.59 31.14
C LEU A 439 -13.95 -15.62 31.86
N ALA A 440 -14.95 -16.11 32.58
CA ALA A 440 -15.75 -15.32 33.48
C ALA A 440 -15.10 -15.15 34.86
N ASP A 441 -14.10 -15.94 35.19
CA ASP A 441 -13.28 -15.81 36.40
C ASP A 441 -11.92 -15.16 36.03
N MET A 442 -11.64 -14.02 36.60
CA MET A 442 -10.44 -13.23 36.28
C MET A 442 -9.15 -13.92 36.77
N VAL A 443 -9.20 -14.65 37.90
CA VAL A 443 -8.05 -15.41 38.42
C VAL A 443 -7.74 -16.59 37.48
N SER A 444 -8.76 -17.36 37.12
CA SER A 444 -8.64 -18.47 36.16
C SER A 444 -8.13 -17.96 34.81
N THR A 445 -8.66 -16.83 34.31
CA THR A 445 -8.24 -16.23 33.04
C THR A 445 -6.76 -15.82 33.09
N GLU A 446 -6.31 -15.18 34.17
CA GLU A 446 -4.90 -14.79 34.31
C GLU A 446 -3.97 -15.99 34.31
N ALA A 447 -4.29 -17.00 35.12
CA ALA A 447 -3.48 -18.20 35.23
C ALA A 447 -3.33 -18.94 33.89
N VAL A 448 -4.43 -19.14 33.14
CA VAL A 448 -4.40 -19.82 31.86
C VAL A 448 -3.66 -19.01 30.78
N VAL A 449 -3.79 -17.69 30.78
CA VAL A 449 -3.04 -16.84 29.83
C VAL A 449 -1.54 -16.85 30.15
N GLN A 450 -1.15 -16.78 31.41
CA GLN A 450 0.24 -16.91 31.84
C GLN A 450 0.84 -18.26 31.42
N GLN A 451 0.10 -19.34 31.59
CA GLN A 451 0.52 -20.68 31.14
C GLN A 451 0.74 -20.71 29.63
N ILE A 452 -0.20 -20.21 28.84
CA ILE A 452 -0.07 -20.15 27.37
C ILE A 452 1.15 -19.33 26.97
N MET A 453 1.37 -18.18 27.59
CA MET A 453 2.52 -17.33 27.29
C MET A 453 3.85 -17.98 27.69
N ALA A 454 3.88 -18.74 28.77
CA ALA A 454 5.07 -19.50 29.16
C ALA A 454 5.40 -20.67 28.21
N GLU A 455 4.39 -21.38 27.73
CA GLU A 455 4.56 -22.55 26.85
C GLU A 455 4.81 -22.18 25.38
N HIS A 456 4.13 -21.15 24.86
CA HIS A 456 4.20 -20.76 23.45
C HIS A 456 5.07 -19.52 23.20
N GLY A 457 5.43 -18.77 24.24
CA GLY A 457 6.28 -17.58 24.16
C GLY A 457 5.62 -16.36 23.52
N VAL A 458 4.69 -16.54 22.59
CA VAL A 458 4.02 -15.49 21.84
C VAL A 458 2.62 -15.92 21.41
N VAL A 459 1.76 -14.94 21.19
CA VAL A 459 0.49 -15.09 20.46
C VAL A 459 0.51 -14.05 19.34
N ASP A 460 0.57 -14.49 18.09
CA ASP A 460 0.59 -13.62 16.91
C ASP A 460 -0.79 -13.06 16.58
N VAL A 461 -1.82 -13.90 16.75
CA VAL A 461 -3.22 -13.54 16.50
C VAL A 461 -4.08 -14.00 17.68
N LEU A 462 -4.83 -13.08 18.26
CA LEU A 462 -5.84 -13.38 19.26
C LEU A 462 -7.24 -13.21 18.67
N ILE A 463 -8.09 -14.23 18.81
CA ILE A 463 -9.50 -14.18 18.41
C ILE A 463 -10.36 -14.31 19.67
N ASN A 464 -10.89 -13.18 20.15
CA ASN A 464 -11.85 -13.12 21.24
C ASN A 464 -13.24 -13.54 20.73
N ASN A 465 -13.50 -14.83 20.72
CA ASN A 465 -14.76 -15.41 20.26
C ASN A 465 -15.66 -15.88 21.42
N ALA A 466 -15.08 -16.31 22.55
CA ALA A 466 -15.87 -16.73 23.69
C ALA A 466 -16.90 -15.67 24.10
N GLY A 467 -18.12 -16.11 24.33
CA GLY A 467 -19.19 -15.20 24.68
C GLY A 467 -20.49 -15.91 25.04
N ARG A 468 -21.41 -15.15 25.61
CA ARG A 468 -22.76 -15.58 25.99
C ARG A 468 -23.75 -14.54 25.51
N SER A 469 -24.89 -15.00 25.01
CA SER A 469 -26.04 -14.16 24.68
C SER A 469 -27.21 -14.48 25.59
N ILE A 470 -27.89 -13.45 26.07
CA ILE A 470 -29.13 -13.57 26.83
C ILE A 470 -30.17 -12.72 26.09
N ARG A 471 -31.28 -13.36 25.68
CA ARG A 471 -32.43 -12.72 25.04
C ARG A 471 -33.54 -12.60 26.07
N ARG A 472 -33.82 -11.40 26.59
CA ARG A 472 -34.84 -11.11 27.57
C ARG A 472 -35.23 -9.64 27.52
N ALA A 473 -36.55 -9.36 27.58
CA ALA A 473 -37.05 -7.99 27.72
C ALA A 473 -36.62 -7.39 29.07
N ILE A 474 -36.37 -6.08 29.11
CA ILE A 474 -35.98 -5.39 30.35
C ILE A 474 -37.00 -5.57 31.43
N GLU A 475 -38.31 -5.51 31.10
CA GLU A 475 -39.41 -5.73 32.04
C GLU A 475 -39.39 -7.12 32.71
N ASN A 476 -38.80 -8.13 32.05
CA ASN A 476 -38.62 -9.47 32.60
C ASN A 476 -37.22 -9.65 33.27
N SER A 477 -36.48 -8.56 33.50
CA SER A 477 -35.13 -8.59 34.02
C SER A 477 -34.97 -7.83 35.34
N PHE A 478 -36.01 -7.28 35.94
CA PHE A 478 -35.94 -6.44 37.14
C PHE A 478 -35.34 -7.18 38.35
N ASP A 479 -35.61 -8.47 38.48
CA ASP A 479 -35.11 -9.38 39.51
C ASP A 479 -33.90 -10.19 39.06
N ARG A 480 -33.32 -9.88 37.89
CA ARG A 480 -32.30 -10.70 37.27
C ARG A 480 -31.04 -9.90 36.85
N PHE A 481 -30.63 -8.99 37.70
CA PHE A 481 -29.45 -8.16 37.43
C PHE A 481 -28.18 -8.98 37.18
N HIS A 482 -28.10 -10.17 37.79
CA HIS A 482 -27.02 -11.14 37.55
C HIS A 482 -26.86 -11.55 36.07
N ASP A 483 -27.89 -11.41 35.24
CA ASP A 483 -27.75 -11.68 33.77
C ASP A 483 -26.89 -10.62 33.10
N PHE A 484 -26.93 -9.36 33.53
CA PHE A 484 -26.05 -8.29 33.11
C PHE A 484 -24.61 -8.51 33.57
N GLU A 485 -24.43 -8.83 34.84
CA GLU A 485 -23.11 -9.10 35.42
C GLU A 485 -22.41 -10.26 34.74
N ARG A 486 -23.09 -11.39 34.59
CA ARG A 486 -22.53 -12.61 33.93
C ARG A 486 -22.18 -12.38 32.48
N THR A 487 -22.96 -11.55 31.78
CA THR A 487 -22.72 -11.22 30.36
C THR A 487 -21.52 -10.29 30.23
N MET A 488 -21.46 -9.25 31.07
CA MET A 488 -20.31 -8.34 31.13
C MET A 488 -19.02 -9.06 31.51
N GLN A 489 -19.11 -9.96 32.50
CA GLN A 489 -17.95 -10.67 33.01
C GLN A 489 -17.25 -11.50 31.94
N LEU A 490 -18.02 -12.27 31.14
CA LEU A 490 -17.48 -13.10 30.09
C LEU A 490 -17.13 -12.29 28.81
N ASN A 491 -18.12 -11.52 28.30
CA ASN A 491 -18.00 -10.93 26.98
C ASN A 491 -17.06 -9.72 26.92
N TYR A 492 -16.90 -9.00 28.03
CA TYR A 492 -16.07 -7.81 28.14
C TYR A 492 -14.82 -8.06 28.99
N PHE A 493 -14.98 -8.30 30.30
CA PHE A 493 -13.82 -8.42 31.18
C PHE A 493 -12.93 -9.62 30.85
N GLY A 494 -13.52 -10.77 30.51
CA GLY A 494 -12.76 -11.94 30.07
C GLY A 494 -11.96 -11.68 28.81
N ALA A 495 -12.61 -11.13 27.77
CA ALA A 495 -11.93 -10.77 26.51
C ALA A 495 -10.84 -9.71 26.73
N LEU A 496 -11.11 -8.71 27.58
CA LEU A 496 -10.14 -7.68 27.93
C LEU A 496 -8.92 -8.26 28.66
N LYS A 497 -9.14 -9.14 29.65
CA LYS A 497 -8.06 -9.76 30.43
C LYS A 497 -7.14 -10.60 29.56
N VAL A 498 -7.71 -11.40 28.65
CA VAL A 498 -6.92 -12.17 27.65
C VAL A 498 -6.11 -11.23 26.77
N SER A 499 -6.76 -10.18 26.24
CA SER A 499 -6.10 -9.20 25.37
C SER A 499 -4.93 -8.51 26.09
N MET A 500 -5.13 -8.07 27.33
CA MET A 500 -4.08 -7.44 28.12
C MET A 500 -2.92 -8.38 28.48
N GLY A 501 -3.19 -9.69 28.59
CA GLY A 501 -2.16 -10.68 28.85
C GLY A 501 -1.23 -10.96 27.67
N VAL A 502 -1.73 -10.83 26.42
CA VAL A 502 -0.93 -11.08 25.20
C VAL A 502 -0.30 -9.81 24.62
N LEU A 503 -0.91 -8.65 24.84
CA LEU A 503 -0.49 -7.35 24.30
C LEU A 503 0.98 -6.98 24.59
N PRO A 504 1.54 -7.16 25.80
CA PRO A 504 2.92 -6.80 26.08
C PRO A 504 3.91 -7.46 25.13
N LYS A 505 3.73 -8.75 24.86
CA LYS A 505 4.62 -9.48 23.95
C LYS A 505 4.42 -9.09 22.49
N MET A 506 3.20 -8.83 22.07
CA MET A 506 2.90 -8.27 20.73
C MET A 506 3.58 -6.90 20.54
N LEU A 507 3.58 -6.04 21.56
CA LEU A 507 4.24 -4.73 21.51
C LEU A 507 5.76 -4.84 21.44
N GLU A 508 6.35 -5.78 22.17
CA GLU A 508 7.78 -6.06 22.13
C GLU A 508 8.23 -6.48 20.73
N GLN A 509 7.44 -7.33 20.08
CA GLN A 509 7.70 -7.80 18.71
C GLN A 509 7.30 -6.80 17.61
N LYS A 510 6.59 -5.73 17.96
CA LYS A 510 5.99 -4.77 17.02
C LYS A 510 5.08 -5.45 16.00
N HIS A 511 4.44 -6.53 16.37
CA HIS A 511 3.55 -7.32 15.53
C HIS A 511 2.49 -8.02 16.37
N GLY A 512 1.23 -7.92 15.94
CA GLY A 512 0.12 -8.62 16.57
C GLY A 512 -1.21 -8.26 15.91
N HIS A 513 -2.19 -9.17 16.01
CA HIS A 513 -3.54 -8.91 15.53
C HIS A 513 -4.58 -9.41 16.54
N ILE A 514 -5.42 -8.52 17.06
CA ILE A 514 -6.51 -8.85 17.97
C ILE A 514 -7.84 -8.69 17.24
N ILE A 515 -8.57 -9.79 17.14
CA ILE A 515 -9.88 -9.87 16.47
C ILE A 515 -10.95 -10.12 17.53
N ASN A 516 -11.95 -9.25 17.58
CA ASN A 516 -13.06 -9.38 18.51
C ASN A 516 -14.34 -9.74 17.77
N ILE A 517 -14.94 -10.88 18.15
CA ILE A 517 -16.25 -11.27 17.63
C ILE A 517 -17.32 -10.50 18.42
N SER A 518 -17.79 -9.43 17.78
CA SER A 518 -18.91 -8.60 18.23
C SER A 518 -20.22 -9.09 17.61
N SER A 519 -21.22 -8.24 17.49
CA SER A 519 -22.53 -8.58 16.96
C SER A 519 -23.11 -7.44 16.13
N ILE A 520 -23.87 -7.79 15.11
CA ILE A 520 -24.76 -6.85 14.39
C ILE A 520 -25.72 -6.13 15.36
N GLY A 521 -26.07 -6.78 16.48
CA GLY A 521 -26.91 -6.20 17.52
C GLY A 521 -26.37 -4.89 18.09
N VAL A 522 -25.04 -4.70 18.12
CA VAL A 522 -24.40 -3.45 18.55
C VAL A 522 -24.69 -2.30 17.58
N LEU A 523 -24.81 -2.60 16.30
CA LEU A 523 -25.07 -1.60 15.27
C LEU A 523 -26.57 -1.25 15.16
N THR A 524 -27.44 -2.22 15.42
CA THR A 524 -28.90 -2.08 15.27
C THR A 524 -29.62 -1.78 16.59
N ASN A 525 -28.93 -1.92 17.73
CA ASN A 525 -29.52 -1.78 19.06
C ASN A 525 -30.73 -2.70 19.27
N ALA A 526 -30.56 -3.99 18.93
CA ALA A 526 -31.64 -4.97 18.93
C ALA A 526 -32.33 -5.08 20.29
N PRO A 527 -33.66 -4.88 20.38
CA PRO A 527 -34.42 -5.02 21.63
C PRO A 527 -34.34 -6.45 22.16
N ARG A 528 -34.56 -6.65 23.47
CA ARG A 528 -34.42 -7.92 24.22
C ARG A 528 -33.00 -8.41 24.43
N PHE A 529 -32.00 -7.73 23.89
CA PHE A 529 -30.58 -8.09 24.03
C PHE A 529 -29.79 -7.07 24.86
N SER A 530 -30.44 -6.29 25.72
CA SER A 530 -29.80 -5.17 26.41
C SER A 530 -28.50 -5.56 27.14
N ALA A 531 -28.47 -6.66 27.91
CA ALA A 531 -27.29 -7.13 28.60
C ALA A 531 -26.18 -7.56 27.60
N TYR A 532 -26.53 -8.30 26.56
CA TYR A 532 -25.61 -8.77 25.53
C TYR A 532 -25.02 -7.63 24.71
N VAL A 533 -25.91 -6.77 24.17
CA VAL A 533 -25.50 -5.62 23.34
C VAL A 533 -24.60 -4.67 24.13
N ALA A 534 -24.96 -4.36 25.38
CA ALA A 534 -24.15 -3.53 26.25
C ALA A 534 -22.72 -4.11 26.45
N SER A 535 -22.61 -5.42 26.68
CA SER A 535 -21.30 -6.07 26.89
C SER A 535 -20.42 -6.05 25.61
N LYS A 536 -21.02 -6.29 24.43
CA LYS A 536 -20.28 -6.23 23.16
C LYS A 536 -19.97 -4.80 22.74
N ALA A 537 -20.86 -3.84 23.01
CA ALA A 537 -20.62 -2.42 22.78
C ALA A 537 -19.47 -1.87 23.65
N ALA A 538 -19.34 -2.33 24.90
CA ALA A 538 -18.22 -1.99 25.77
C ALA A 538 -16.89 -2.47 25.17
N LEU A 539 -16.84 -3.70 24.66
CA LEU A 539 -15.65 -4.24 23.99
C LEU A 539 -15.31 -3.46 22.70
N ASP A 540 -16.33 -3.14 21.88
CA ASP A 540 -16.15 -2.34 20.66
C ASP A 540 -15.61 -0.93 20.98
N ALA A 541 -16.05 -0.31 22.07
CA ALA A 541 -15.55 0.99 22.52
C ALA A 541 -14.08 0.91 22.95
N TRP A 542 -13.73 -0.10 23.74
CA TRP A 542 -12.35 -0.34 24.16
C TRP A 542 -11.42 -0.55 22.96
N VAL A 543 -11.83 -1.35 21.96
CA VAL A 543 -11.06 -1.57 20.75
C VAL A 543 -10.78 -0.28 20.00
N ARG A 544 -11.75 0.62 19.88
CA ARG A 544 -11.55 1.93 19.22
C ARG A 544 -10.50 2.78 19.93
N CYS A 545 -10.48 2.76 21.27
CA CYS A 545 -9.44 3.44 22.05
C CYS A 545 -8.07 2.76 21.82
N ALA A 546 -7.99 1.45 22.01
CA ALA A 546 -6.76 0.68 21.85
C ALA A 546 -6.18 0.80 20.44
N SER A 547 -7.01 0.72 19.39
CA SER A 547 -6.57 0.90 18.00
C SER A 547 -5.90 2.25 17.77
N SER A 548 -6.40 3.31 18.42
CA SER A 548 -5.81 4.65 18.32
C SER A 548 -4.49 4.75 19.09
N GLU A 549 -4.37 4.10 20.25
CA GLU A 549 -3.17 4.10 21.07
C GLU A 549 -2.00 3.31 20.44
N PHE A 550 -2.32 2.27 19.68
CA PHE A 550 -1.33 1.35 19.11
C PHE A 550 -1.20 1.43 17.58
N ALA A 551 -1.79 2.43 16.93
CA ALA A 551 -1.83 2.58 15.47
C ALA A 551 -0.45 2.58 14.80
N ASP A 552 0.58 3.10 15.47
CA ASP A 552 1.97 3.21 14.99
C ASP A 552 2.90 2.15 15.60
N ARG A 553 2.36 1.16 16.33
CA ARG A 553 3.13 0.17 17.09
C ARG A 553 3.09 -1.24 16.50
N GLY A 554 2.55 -1.38 15.29
CA GLY A 554 2.47 -2.67 14.59
C GLY A 554 1.39 -3.61 15.09
N ILE A 555 0.45 -3.13 15.93
CA ILE A 555 -0.67 -3.93 16.44
C ILE A 555 -1.94 -3.57 15.67
N SER A 556 -2.57 -4.59 15.10
CA SER A 556 -3.84 -4.45 14.40
C SER A 556 -5.01 -4.89 15.27
N PHE A 557 -6.13 -4.19 15.17
CA PHE A 557 -7.38 -4.54 15.84
C PHE A 557 -8.49 -4.65 14.80
N THR A 558 -9.26 -5.73 14.85
CA THR A 558 -10.44 -5.92 14.02
C THR A 558 -11.66 -6.22 14.87
N THR A 559 -12.75 -5.49 14.67
CA THR A 559 -14.07 -5.83 15.21
C THR A 559 -14.92 -6.46 14.13
N ILE A 560 -15.44 -7.67 14.35
CA ILE A 560 -16.39 -8.33 13.46
C ILE A 560 -17.80 -8.24 14.08
N ASN A 561 -18.64 -7.37 13.55
CA ASN A 561 -20.05 -7.28 13.94
C ASN A 561 -20.83 -8.44 13.28
N MET A 562 -20.65 -9.64 13.86
CA MET A 562 -21.14 -10.90 13.34
C MET A 562 -22.67 -10.87 13.18
N PRO A 563 -23.23 -11.26 12.03
CA PRO A 563 -24.65 -11.49 11.86
C PRO A 563 -25.11 -12.73 12.65
N LEU A 564 -26.37 -13.11 12.55
CA LEU A 564 -26.89 -14.30 13.22
C LEU A 564 -26.25 -15.56 12.63
N VAL A 565 -25.66 -16.40 13.48
CA VAL A 565 -24.96 -17.65 13.09
C VAL A 565 -25.63 -18.84 13.75
N LYS A 566 -25.91 -19.89 13.00
CA LYS A 566 -26.54 -21.13 13.49
C LYS A 566 -25.59 -21.91 14.41
N THR A 567 -25.68 -21.64 15.70
CA THR A 567 -24.82 -22.22 16.73
C THR A 567 -25.66 -22.72 17.91
N PRO A 568 -25.10 -23.57 18.81
CA PRO A 568 -25.79 -23.98 20.02
C PRO A 568 -26.28 -22.81 20.89
N MET A 569 -25.63 -21.65 20.82
CA MET A 569 -26.02 -20.44 21.56
C MET A 569 -27.42 -19.92 21.18
N ILE A 570 -27.83 -20.05 19.92
CA ILE A 570 -29.16 -19.58 19.43
C ILE A 570 -30.21 -20.68 19.39
N ALA A 571 -29.82 -21.96 19.48
CA ALA A 571 -30.73 -23.11 19.39
C ALA A 571 -31.95 -23.08 20.32
N PRO A 572 -31.86 -22.50 21.55
CA PRO A 572 -33.06 -22.38 22.43
C PRO A 572 -34.13 -21.43 21.88
N THR A 573 -33.86 -20.63 20.85
CA THR A 573 -34.77 -19.60 20.34
C THR A 573 -35.26 -20.02 18.95
N LYS A 574 -36.30 -20.82 18.87
CA LYS A 574 -36.89 -21.41 17.64
C LYS A 574 -37.21 -20.39 16.52
N ILE A 575 -37.47 -19.14 16.87
CA ILE A 575 -37.73 -18.09 15.89
C ILE A 575 -36.57 -17.85 14.93
N TYR A 576 -35.34 -18.18 15.33
CA TYR A 576 -34.17 -18.06 14.49
C TYR A 576 -34.03 -19.12 13.40
N ASP A 577 -34.81 -20.19 13.48
CA ASP A 577 -34.89 -21.22 12.42
C ASP A 577 -35.53 -20.66 11.14
N GLN A 578 -36.19 -19.50 11.25
CA GLN A 578 -36.97 -18.85 10.17
C GLN A 578 -36.31 -17.56 9.65
N VAL A 579 -35.16 -17.15 10.23
CA VAL A 579 -34.44 -15.95 9.84
C VAL A 579 -33.15 -16.36 9.10
N PRO A 580 -32.72 -15.65 8.06
CA PRO A 580 -31.43 -15.93 7.41
C PRO A 580 -30.29 -15.96 8.45
N THR A 581 -29.55 -17.05 8.46
CA THR A 581 -28.43 -17.28 9.38
C THR A 581 -27.25 -17.78 8.61
N LEU A 582 -26.05 -17.39 9.02
CA LEU A 582 -24.80 -17.99 8.53
C LEU A 582 -24.58 -19.36 9.19
N THR A 583 -23.87 -20.23 8.50
CA THR A 583 -23.29 -21.43 9.12
C THR A 583 -22.03 -21.05 9.92
N PRO A 584 -21.56 -21.88 10.86
CA PRO A 584 -20.28 -21.68 11.54
C PRO A 584 -19.10 -21.57 10.57
N GLU A 585 -19.12 -22.30 9.46
CA GLU A 585 -18.08 -22.33 8.43
C GLU A 585 -18.04 -21.02 7.64
N GLU A 586 -19.19 -20.43 7.31
CA GLU A 586 -19.29 -19.12 6.67
C GLU A 586 -18.81 -18.01 7.63
N ALA A 587 -19.19 -18.08 8.89
CA ALA A 587 -18.72 -17.16 9.92
C ALA A 587 -17.18 -17.27 10.11
N ALA A 588 -16.64 -18.48 10.13
CA ALA A 588 -15.20 -18.71 10.19
C ALA A 588 -14.48 -18.13 8.95
N ALA A 589 -15.09 -18.19 7.78
CA ALA A 589 -14.55 -17.56 6.57
C ALA A 589 -14.42 -16.03 6.73
N LEU A 590 -15.39 -15.37 7.37
CA LEU A 590 -15.28 -13.94 7.68
C LEU A 590 -14.11 -13.64 8.63
N VAL A 591 -13.87 -14.50 9.62
CA VAL A 591 -12.73 -14.37 10.54
C VAL A 591 -11.41 -14.58 9.80
N CYS A 592 -11.32 -15.60 8.95
CA CYS A 592 -10.13 -15.87 8.12
C CYS A 592 -9.84 -14.69 7.18
N ASN A 593 -10.85 -14.13 6.53
CA ASN A 593 -10.71 -12.93 5.71
C ASN A 593 -10.24 -11.72 6.52
N ALA A 594 -10.70 -11.58 7.77
CA ALA A 594 -10.24 -10.52 8.66
C ALA A 594 -8.76 -10.69 9.03
N ILE A 595 -8.27 -11.92 9.20
CA ILE A 595 -6.84 -12.18 9.42
C ILE A 595 -6.01 -11.76 8.20
N ILE A 596 -6.48 -12.08 7.00
CA ILE A 596 -5.78 -11.79 5.74
C ILE A 596 -5.71 -10.28 5.47
N HIS A 597 -6.83 -9.58 5.61
CA HIS A 597 -6.95 -8.19 5.17
C HIS A 597 -6.79 -7.16 6.29
N LYS A 598 -6.83 -7.58 7.55
CA LYS A 598 -6.71 -6.74 8.77
C LYS A 598 -7.61 -5.49 8.74
N PRO A 599 -8.90 -5.59 8.36
CA PRO A 599 -9.79 -4.43 8.36
C PRO A 599 -10.03 -3.98 9.80
N VAL A 600 -10.23 -2.68 10.01
CA VAL A 600 -10.61 -2.16 11.34
C VAL A 600 -11.95 -2.73 11.78
N ARG A 601 -12.89 -2.91 10.83
CA ARG A 601 -14.23 -3.43 11.10
C ARG A 601 -14.75 -4.27 9.93
N VAL A 602 -15.42 -5.37 10.26
CA VAL A 602 -16.24 -6.17 9.36
C VAL A 602 -17.68 -6.08 9.82
N ALA A 603 -18.59 -5.62 8.97
CA ALA A 603 -20.02 -5.50 9.27
C ALA A 603 -20.85 -5.71 8.01
N THR A 604 -22.09 -6.17 8.18
CA THR A 604 -23.03 -6.30 7.09
C THR A 604 -23.58 -4.94 6.65
N ARG A 605 -24.04 -4.84 5.39
CA ARG A 605 -24.67 -3.62 4.85
C ARG A 605 -25.89 -3.21 5.69
N LEU A 606 -26.69 -4.18 6.15
CA LEU A 606 -27.85 -3.95 7.02
C LEU A 606 -27.42 -3.36 8.38
N GLY A 607 -26.36 -3.88 8.98
CA GLY A 607 -25.84 -3.34 10.24
C GLY A 607 -25.37 -1.90 10.11
N ILE A 608 -24.61 -1.59 9.04
CA ILE A 608 -24.15 -0.23 8.74
C ILE A 608 -25.35 0.71 8.50
N PHE A 609 -26.35 0.26 7.74
CA PHE A 609 -27.58 1.02 7.50
C PHE A 609 -28.31 1.32 8.82
N GLY A 610 -28.49 0.32 9.70
CA GLY A 610 -29.12 0.51 11.01
C GLY A 610 -28.38 1.51 11.88
N GLN A 611 -27.05 1.44 11.92
CA GLN A 611 -26.22 2.39 12.66
C GLN A 611 -26.35 3.81 12.10
N THR A 612 -26.31 3.97 10.78
CA THR A 612 -26.45 5.27 10.11
C THR A 612 -27.83 5.86 10.34
N LEU A 613 -28.87 5.02 10.21
CA LEU A 613 -30.25 5.44 10.48
C LEU A 613 -30.41 5.94 11.92
N TYR A 614 -29.84 5.23 12.89
CA TYR A 614 -29.88 5.66 14.29
C TYR A 614 -29.13 6.97 14.52
N ALA A 615 -27.99 7.17 13.86
CA ALA A 615 -27.21 8.40 14.00
C ALA A 615 -27.91 9.63 13.39
N VAL A 616 -28.59 9.45 12.24
CA VAL A 616 -29.20 10.56 11.48
C VAL A 616 -30.67 10.80 11.88
N MET A 617 -31.42 9.72 12.09
CA MET A 617 -32.87 9.75 12.38
C MET A 617 -33.22 8.84 13.57
N PRO A 618 -32.77 9.16 14.81
CA PRO A 618 -32.92 8.26 15.98
C PRO A 618 -34.38 7.92 16.30
N ARG A 619 -35.31 8.86 16.14
CA ARG A 619 -36.75 8.61 16.36
C ARG A 619 -37.34 7.57 15.40
N VAL A 620 -36.96 7.63 14.11
CA VAL A 620 -37.40 6.64 13.11
C VAL A 620 -36.84 5.27 13.46
N ALA A 621 -35.54 5.19 13.79
CA ALA A 621 -34.91 3.96 14.23
C ALA A 621 -35.62 3.36 15.47
N GLN A 622 -35.98 4.18 16.46
CA GLN A 622 -36.70 3.74 17.66
C GLN A 622 -38.10 3.18 17.31
N ILE A 623 -38.83 3.81 16.39
CA ILE A 623 -40.14 3.31 15.94
C ILE A 623 -40.00 1.94 15.29
N ILE A 624 -39.04 1.77 14.40
CA ILE A 624 -38.76 0.49 13.72
C ILE A 624 -38.40 -0.59 14.75
N MET A 625 -37.48 -0.27 15.70
CA MET A 625 -37.07 -1.22 16.73
C MET A 625 -38.23 -1.55 17.71
N ASN A 626 -39.11 -0.58 18.04
CA ASN A 626 -40.26 -0.82 18.87
C ASN A 626 -41.30 -1.72 18.16
N THR A 627 -41.49 -1.52 16.86
CA THR A 627 -42.36 -2.39 16.05
C THR A 627 -41.78 -3.82 16.06
N THR A 628 -40.49 -3.99 15.82
CA THR A 628 -39.81 -5.28 15.90
C THR A 628 -39.92 -5.91 17.30
N PHE A 629 -39.81 -5.11 18.37
CA PHE A 629 -40.04 -5.59 19.73
C PHE A 629 -41.44 -6.15 19.94
N ARG A 630 -42.47 -5.51 19.41
CA ARG A 630 -43.85 -5.99 19.51
C ARG A 630 -44.12 -7.23 18.67
N MET A 631 -43.51 -7.32 17.50
CA MET A 631 -43.69 -8.47 16.60
C MET A 631 -43.06 -9.77 17.14
N PHE A 632 -41.98 -9.69 17.91
CA PHE A 632 -41.20 -10.85 18.36
C PHE A 632 -41.18 -10.99 19.89
N PRO A 633 -42.21 -11.60 20.52
CA PRO A 633 -42.31 -11.74 21.97
C PRO A 633 -41.16 -12.56 22.58
N ASP A 634 -41.03 -12.50 23.90
CA ASP A 634 -40.08 -13.35 24.64
C ASP A 634 -40.46 -14.83 24.51
N SER A 635 -39.43 -15.69 24.44
CA SER A 635 -39.63 -17.14 24.46
C SER A 635 -40.24 -17.59 25.82
N SER A 636 -40.92 -18.73 25.82
CA SER A 636 -41.47 -19.33 27.05
C SER A 636 -40.42 -19.51 28.16
N ALA A 637 -39.17 -19.81 27.81
CA ALA A 637 -38.05 -19.91 28.74
C ALA A 637 -37.63 -18.56 29.37
N ALA A 638 -37.98 -17.43 28.75
CA ALA A 638 -37.67 -16.09 29.27
C ALA A 638 -38.78 -15.53 30.14
N LYS A 639 -39.98 -16.11 30.11
CA LYS A 639 -41.14 -15.76 30.97
C LYS A 639 -41.00 -16.48 32.32
N SER A 640 -41.49 -15.87 33.39
CA SER A 640 -41.54 -16.49 34.72
C SER A 640 -42.33 -17.82 34.68
N PRO A 641 -41.97 -18.83 35.53
CA PRO A 641 -42.62 -20.16 35.54
C PRO A 641 -44.15 -20.19 35.77
N LYS A 642 -44.75 -19.04 36.08
CA LYS A 642 -46.19 -18.89 36.40
C LYS A 642 -47.06 -18.58 35.17
N ALA A 643 -46.54 -18.38 33.97
CA ALA A 643 -47.34 -18.14 32.77
C ALA A 643 -47.51 -19.45 32.02
N GLY A 644 -48.78 -19.93 31.93
CA GLY A 644 -49.12 -21.19 31.27
C GLY A 644 -48.61 -21.30 29.83
N LEU A 645 -48.13 -22.49 29.51
CA LEU A 645 -47.61 -22.90 28.21
C LEU A 645 -48.70 -22.95 27.12
N LEU A 646 -48.84 -21.90 26.32
CA LEU A 646 -49.45 -21.99 24.99
C LEU A 646 -48.34 -22.07 23.95
N PRO A 647 -48.48 -22.92 22.92
CA PRO A 647 -47.46 -22.98 21.85
C PRO A 647 -47.43 -21.65 21.11
N ASP A 648 -46.21 -21.13 20.92
CA ASP A 648 -45.91 -19.89 20.16
C ASP A 648 -46.17 -20.14 18.66
N LEU A 649 -47.41 -19.99 18.20
CA LEU A 649 -47.74 -19.96 16.78
C LEU A 649 -47.31 -18.59 16.23
N PRO A 650 -46.64 -18.54 15.07
CA PRO A 650 -46.19 -17.28 14.49
C PRO A 650 -47.42 -16.42 14.07
N SER A 651 -47.40 -15.13 14.40
CA SER A 651 -48.42 -14.17 13.97
C SER A 651 -48.35 -13.94 12.44
N ALA A 652 -49.48 -13.48 11.84
CA ALA A 652 -49.50 -13.13 10.41
C ALA A 652 -48.41 -12.10 10.04
N ASP A 653 -48.12 -11.14 10.92
CA ASP A 653 -47.07 -10.13 10.74
C ASP A 653 -45.69 -10.75 10.77
N GLN A 654 -45.46 -11.77 11.58
CA GLN A 654 -44.19 -12.51 11.62
C GLN A 654 -43.97 -13.28 10.32
N VAL A 655 -45.01 -13.90 9.76
CA VAL A 655 -44.95 -14.61 8.48
C VAL A 655 -44.70 -13.63 7.32
N ALA A 656 -45.35 -12.48 7.31
CA ALA A 656 -45.13 -11.44 6.30
C ALA A 656 -43.72 -10.87 6.35
N PHE A 657 -43.18 -10.60 7.55
CA PHE A 657 -41.79 -10.14 7.74
C PHE A 657 -40.78 -11.19 7.27
N GLN A 658 -41.05 -12.46 7.53
CA GLN A 658 -40.20 -13.57 7.05
C GLN A 658 -40.16 -13.64 5.53
N GLN A 659 -41.29 -13.46 4.84
CA GLN A 659 -41.34 -13.43 3.38
C GLN A 659 -40.58 -12.22 2.82
N PHE A 660 -40.66 -11.06 3.48
CA PHE A 660 -39.94 -9.86 3.10
C PHE A 660 -38.39 -10.03 3.27
N MET A 661 -37.97 -10.74 4.32
CA MET A 661 -36.55 -10.99 4.58
C MET A 661 -35.95 -12.13 3.72
N ARG A 662 -36.80 -12.93 3.03
CA ARG A 662 -36.34 -13.93 2.05
C ARG A 662 -35.70 -13.23 0.85
N GLY A 663 -34.39 -13.38 0.71
CA GLY A 663 -33.59 -12.78 -0.39
C GLY A 663 -32.73 -11.60 0.03
N ILE A 664 -32.78 -11.16 1.29
CA ILE A 664 -31.80 -10.24 1.83
C ILE A 664 -30.62 -11.09 2.30
N HIS A 665 -29.63 -11.27 1.43
CA HIS A 665 -28.36 -11.91 1.79
C HIS A 665 -27.50 -10.92 2.61
N PHE A 666 -27.06 -11.38 3.78
CA PHE A 666 -26.18 -10.64 4.69
C PHE A 666 -24.76 -10.54 4.15
#